data_8906c6aadbbe32868947ca6344ceb17d
#
_entry.id   8906c6aadbbe32868947ca6344ceb17d
#
_cell.length_a   1.000
_cell.length_b   1.000
_cell.length_c   1.000
_cell.angle_alpha   90.00
_cell.angle_beta   90.00
_cell.angle_gamma   90.00
#
_symmetry.space_group_name_H-M   'P 1'
#
loop_
_entity.id
_entity.type
_entity.pdbx_description
1 polymer ?
#
loop_
_entity_poly.entity_id
_entity_poly.type
_entity_poly.pdbx_seq_one_letter_code
_entity_poly.pdbx_strand_id
1 'polypeptide(L)'
;MNELQSLSQIFQNKIFRIPDYQRGYAWQDLQLRDFWEDVINLQSERYHYTGLLSLKVLSKTEGQKLGNDDAWLLQSGFRAYHIVDGQQRLTTFVIMLNEIIEFFCNLPENKGKSDEVIYLGFENIKDIRAKYVCRKRPPDGLIVTYMFGYENDNPSAEYLKYRILGQPFGGTIKETYYTKNLKYAKEFFAGELQGFYNIRGIDGIAELYRKLTLQLMFNIHEIEDDYDVFVAFETMNNRGKRLTNLELLKNRLIYLTTLYSKEILDETNEVALRELINKAWREVYYQLGRNENDLLSDDEFLRAHWIMYFSYSRKKGDDYIKFLLRKFSHKSIFESVLQPLSDEEEVDDAIPDPGADDDDDGMSPDLPEPVSGVFLQPKEIMDYVNSLNEAAEYWYYTFYPEKCSSITDEEQVWLDKLNRIGIGYFRPIIAVSLIPRLGYSKEERVAFFKAAERFIFINFRMAMYQSSYKSSDYYRKTREVYTGNMKLSEVTEDLNTTTDGNAKDAVRVFLTRMNRRFISADGFYSWRDLRYFLYEYEYTLATKYKLEKLSWALLTKVVKDRITVEHILPQTPSKLYWRNNFRQFTDTEVKLLSSSLGNMLPLSQSINSSLQNDSFDDKKARGYANGCHCEVEISKEQTWDAQHIYDRGIKLLRFMELRWGFEFENIEQMDELLHIGFVKDGRKIPEKINEAAQALSTERDDNERTHDVATTILKWAKTKENAGEIHIDLDNCTDTYCRFRTDAMTELLPDAAEAKSGWNTKNHYYYEVINNIRTRVKTGHKGNIIGMQLALSGKNIPEDLRETCELINVHYPSKRQYENWYWRVPFSAERIVVPYEMEEEEIFKLLDAQFETLMNCEKDLLRLMKNK
;
A
#
# COMPACT_ATOMS: atom_id res chain seq x y z
N MET A 1 -40.98 -6.85 -19.28
CA MET A 1 -39.76 -7.68 -19.48
C MET A 1 -38.68 -6.73 -19.85
N ASN A 2 -37.62 -6.64 -19.00
CA ASN A 2 -36.46 -5.84 -19.35
C ASN A 2 -35.74 -6.54 -20.50
N GLU A 3 -35.83 -5.98 -21.70
CA GLU A 3 -35.15 -6.53 -22.86
C GLU A 3 -33.67 -6.23 -22.81
N LEU A 4 -32.86 -7.24 -23.11
CA LEU A 4 -31.44 -7.06 -23.30
C LEU A 4 -31.17 -6.21 -24.52
N GLN A 5 -30.40 -5.15 -24.40
CA GLN A 5 -30.08 -4.23 -25.49
C GLN A 5 -28.58 -4.25 -25.79
N SER A 6 -28.27 -4.29 -27.09
CA SER A 6 -26.89 -4.09 -27.55
C SER A 6 -26.49 -2.62 -27.46
N LEU A 7 -25.20 -2.33 -27.50
CA LEU A 7 -24.73 -0.94 -27.50
C LEU A 7 -25.25 -0.13 -28.66
N SER A 8 -25.43 -0.77 -29.84
CA SER A 8 -26.04 -0.14 -30.98
C SER A 8 -27.47 0.33 -30.69
N GLN A 9 -28.25 -0.43 -29.95
CA GLN A 9 -29.62 -0.06 -29.56
C GLN A 9 -29.61 1.00 -28.44
N ILE A 10 -28.70 0.87 -27.50
CA ILE A 10 -28.56 1.80 -26.36
C ILE A 10 -28.28 3.22 -26.87
N PHE A 11 -27.37 3.39 -27.82
CA PHE A 11 -26.97 4.72 -28.33
C PHE A 11 -27.95 5.32 -29.36
N GLN A 12 -29.04 4.64 -29.68
CA GLN A 12 -30.00 5.15 -30.67
C GLN A 12 -30.80 6.35 -30.12
N ASN A 13 -30.55 7.55 -30.68
CA ASN A 13 -31.18 8.82 -30.30
C ASN A 13 -31.08 9.15 -28.78
N LYS A 14 -29.99 8.75 -28.14
CA LYS A 14 -29.73 9.02 -26.73
C LYS A 14 -28.38 9.65 -26.53
N ILE A 15 -28.26 10.53 -25.54
CA ILE A 15 -27.01 11.06 -25.05
C ILE A 15 -26.85 10.70 -23.55
N PHE A 16 -25.64 10.38 -23.16
CA PHE A 16 -25.34 9.89 -21.81
C PHE A 16 -24.40 10.83 -21.08
N ARG A 17 -24.75 11.15 -19.84
CA ARG A 17 -23.91 11.96 -18.94
C ARG A 17 -23.70 11.21 -17.67
N ILE A 18 -22.44 11.19 -17.22
CA ILE A 18 -22.06 10.73 -15.88
C ILE A 18 -22.18 11.94 -14.98
N PRO A 19 -23.10 11.94 -14.00
CA PRO A 19 -23.32 13.09 -13.13
C PRO A 19 -22.15 13.34 -12.18
N ASP A 20 -22.11 14.53 -11.60
CA ASP A 20 -21.03 15.03 -10.76
C ASP A 20 -20.83 14.26 -9.44
N TYR A 21 -21.88 13.61 -8.93
CA TYR A 21 -21.79 12.75 -7.75
C TYR A 21 -21.12 11.40 -8.03
N GLN A 22 -21.01 11.00 -9.28
CA GLN A 22 -20.32 9.76 -9.66
C GLN A 22 -18.80 9.96 -9.60
N ARG A 23 -18.08 8.87 -9.31
CA ARG A 23 -16.62 8.86 -9.40
C ARG A 23 -16.14 8.98 -10.84
N GLY A 24 -14.86 9.36 -11.01
CA GLY A 24 -14.19 9.27 -12.29
C GLY A 24 -13.92 7.83 -12.72
N TYR A 25 -13.12 7.68 -13.77
CA TYR A 25 -12.79 6.37 -14.33
C TYR A 25 -11.80 5.61 -13.42
N ALA A 26 -12.22 4.47 -12.90
CA ALA A 26 -11.50 3.73 -11.86
C ALA A 26 -10.98 2.35 -12.28
N TRP A 27 -11.25 1.88 -13.50
CA TRP A 27 -10.73 0.61 -14.00
C TRP A 27 -9.22 0.70 -14.28
N GLN A 28 -8.53 -0.40 -13.99
CA GLN A 28 -7.09 -0.58 -14.13
C GLN A 28 -6.81 -1.86 -14.92
N ASP A 29 -5.56 -2.27 -15.02
CA ASP A 29 -5.08 -3.36 -15.85
C ASP A 29 -5.96 -4.62 -15.80
N LEU A 30 -6.28 -5.11 -14.60
CA LEU A 30 -7.09 -6.33 -14.43
C LEU A 30 -8.46 -6.23 -15.13
N GLN A 31 -9.21 -5.15 -14.83
CA GLN A 31 -10.56 -4.99 -15.39
C GLN A 31 -10.51 -4.74 -16.89
N LEU A 32 -9.47 -4.07 -17.40
CA LEU A 32 -9.30 -3.83 -18.84
C LEU A 32 -8.97 -5.13 -19.58
N ARG A 33 -8.13 -5.98 -19.01
CA ARG A 33 -7.82 -7.31 -19.56
C ARG A 33 -9.06 -8.20 -19.58
N ASP A 34 -9.77 -8.28 -18.47
CA ASP A 34 -11.01 -9.06 -18.37
C ASP A 34 -11.99 -8.61 -19.47
N PHE A 35 -12.18 -7.28 -19.63
CA PHE A 35 -13.08 -6.73 -20.65
C PHE A 35 -12.57 -7.03 -22.08
N TRP A 36 -11.30 -6.91 -22.35
CA TRP A 36 -10.68 -7.23 -23.64
C TRP A 36 -10.87 -8.71 -23.97
N GLU A 37 -10.58 -9.60 -23.02
CA GLU A 37 -10.73 -11.05 -23.19
C GLU A 37 -12.19 -11.44 -23.44
N ASP A 38 -13.14 -10.85 -22.72
CA ASP A 38 -14.57 -11.06 -22.98
C ASP A 38 -14.97 -10.76 -24.42
N VAL A 39 -14.43 -9.69 -25.01
CA VAL A 39 -14.75 -9.29 -26.38
C VAL A 39 -14.04 -10.16 -27.43
N ILE A 40 -12.75 -10.40 -27.28
CA ILE A 40 -12.00 -11.17 -28.29
C ILE A 40 -12.41 -12.63 -28.35
N ASN A 41 -12.69 -13.24 -27.18
CA ASN A 41 -13.07 -14.65 -27.06
C ASN A 41 -14.55 -14.90 -27.36
N LEU A 42 -15.36 -13.87 -27.52
CA LEU A 42 -16.77 -14.00 -27.85
C LEU A 42 -16.95 -14.66 -29.24
N GLN A 43 -17.70 -15.75 -29.29
CA GLN A 43 -17.99 -16.45 -30.54
C GLN A 43 -18.96 -15.61 -31.40
N SER A 44 -18.82 -15.68 -32.74
CA SER A 44 -19.51 -14.81 -33.68
C SER A 44 -21.03 -14.87 -33.61
N GLU A 45 -21.62 -15.96 -33.11
CA GLU A 45 -23.08 -16.14 -33.05
C GLU A 45 -23.64 -16.09 -31.61
N ARG A 46 -22.78 -15.74 -30.61
CA ARG A 46 -23.18 -15.67 -29.20
C ARG A 46 -23.25 -14.23 -28.73
N TYR A 47 -24.11 -14.01 -27.74
CA TYR A 47 -24.23 -12.74 -27.02
C TYR A 47 -23.57 -12.87 -25.67
N HIS A 48 -22.88 -11.81 -25.24
CA HIS A 48 -22.29 -11.72 -23.92
C HIS A 48 -23.12 -10.76 -23.04
N TYR A 49 -23.52 -11.26 -21.87
CA TYR A 49 -24.21 -10.43 -20.89
C TYR A 49 -23.19 -9.58 -20.11
N THR A 50 -23.18 -8.29 -20.39
CA THR A 50 -22.23 -7.34 -19.81
C THR A 50 -22.68 -6.81 -18.44
N GLY A 51 -23.96 -6.91 -18.10
CA GLY A 51 -24.49 -6.52 -16.80
C GLY A 51 -25.63 -5.50 -16.88
N LEU A 52 -25.98 -4.95 -15.71
CA LEU A 52 -27.02 -3.93 -15.56
C LEU A 52 -26.48 -2.56 -15.95
N LEU A 53 -27.27 -1.76 -16.63
CA LEU A 53 -27.05 -0.33 -16.87
C LEU A 53 -28.30 0.42 -16.36
N SER A 54 -28.12 1.16 -15.26
CA SER A 54 -29.18 1.94 -14.62
C SER A 54 -29.12 3.38 -15.10
N LEU A 55 -30.21 3.86 -15.66
CA LEU A 55 -30.31 5.15 -16.34
C LEU A 55 -31.45 5.97 -15.73
N LYS A 56 -31.23 7.27 -15.48
CA LYS A 56 -32.29 8.23 -15.18
C LYS A 56 -32.51 9.12 -16.39
N VAL A 57 -33.74 9.19 -16.86
CA VAL A 57 -34.14 10.14 -17.92
C VAL A 57 -34.07 11.56 -17.38
N LEU A 58 -33.40 12.46 -18.09
CA LEU A 58 -33.40 13.88 -17.71
C LEU A 58 -34.64 14.56 -18.26
N SER A 59 -35.34 15.31 -17.42
CA SER A 59 -36.43 16.17 -17.83
C SER A 59 -35.94 17.25 -18.80
N LYS A 60 -36.85 17.89 -19.53
CA LYS A 60 -36.47 18.97 -20.47
C LYS A 60 -35.75 20.13 -19.76
N THR A 61 -36.10 20.42 -18.52
CA THR A 61 -35.48 21.48 -17.73
C THR A 61 -34.10 21.08 -17.24
N GLU A 62 -33.90 19.84 -16.80
CA GLU A 62 -32.58 19.31 -16.43
C GLU A 62 -31.67 19.17 -17.66
N GLY A 63 -32.20 18.69 -18.78
CA GLY A 63 -31.47 18.61 -20.05
C GLY A 63 -30.99 19.95 -20.57
N GLN A 64 -31.70 21.05 -20.31
CA GLN A 64 -31.24 22.41 -20.66
C GLN A 64 -30.08 22.89 -19.80
N LYS A 65 -29.92 22.35 -18.59
CA LYS A 65 -28.79 22.64 -17.70
C LYS A 65 -27.49 21.93 -18.12
N LEU A 66 -27.53 20.91 -18.98
CA LEU A 66 -26.35 20.16 -19.47
C LEU A 66 -25.36 20.98 -20.31
N GLY A 67 -25.78 22.16 -20.73
CA GLY A 67 -24.95 23.10 -21.50
C GLY A 67 -25.43 23.37 -22.91
N ASN A 68 -24.98 24.49 -23.47
CA ASN A 68 -25.42 24.96 -24.79
C ASN A 68 -25.05 24.00 -25.95
N ASP A 69 -24.02 23.18 -25.76
CA ASP A 69 -23.54 22.23 -26.77
C ASP A 69 -24.53 21.06 -26.99
N ASP A 70 -25.36 20.72 -26.02
CA ASP A 70 -26.27 19.58 -26.04
C ASP A 70 -27.69 19.99 -26.46
N ALA A 71 -28.09 21.24 -26.27
CA ALA A 71 -29.45 21.72 -26.40
C ALA A 71 -30.07 21.49 -27.82
N TRP A 72 -29.28 21.63 -28.87
CA TRP A 72 -29.77 21.44 -30.25
C TRP A 72 -30.11 19.99 -30.56
N LEU A 73 -29.40 19.00 -30.01
CA LEU A 73 -29.72 17.59 -30.14
C LEU A 73 -31.02 17.23 -29.40
N LEU A 74 -31.22 17.78 -28.23
CA LEU A 74 -32.45 17.59 -27.47
C LEU A 74 -33.65 18.15 -28.20
N GLN A 75 -33.51 19.31 -28.89
CA GLN A 75 -34.53 19.88 -29.78
C GLN A 75 -34.77 19.02 -31.01
N SER A 76 -33.77 18.23 -31.44
CA SER A 76 -33.88 17.32 -32.60
C SER A 76 -34.46 15.95 -32.25
N GLY A 77 -34.99 15.77 -31.03
CA GLY A 77 -35.67 14.54 -30.60
C GLY A 77 -34.79 13.53 -29.86
N PHE A 78 -33.52 13.87 -29.51
CA PHE A 78 -32.71 13.06 -28.65
C PHE A 78 -33.19 13.16 -27.21
N ARG A 79 -32.94 12.10 -26.45
CA ARG A 79 -33.15 12.07 -24.99
C ARG A 79 -31.81 12.04 -24.25
N ALA A 80 -31.74 12.79 -23.18
CA ALA A 80 -30.59 12.78 -22.31
C ALA A 80 -30.80 11.87 -21.09
N TYR A 81 -29.76 11.16 -20.69
CA TYR A 81 -29.78 10.24 -19.57
C TYR A 81 -28.61 10.46 -18.65
N HIS A 82 -28.86 10.45 -17.34
CA HIS A 82 -27.81 10.24 -16.37
C HIS A 82 -27.55 8.74 -16.19
N ILE A 83 -26.28 8.36 -16.12
CA ILE A 83 -25.86 6.99 -15.82
C ILE A 83 -25.76 6.86 -14.31
N VAL A 84 -26.61 6.03 -13.70
CA VAL A 84 -26.63 5.79 -12.26
C VAL A 84 -25.76 4.59 -11.88
N ASP A 85 -25.80 3.52 -12.69
CA ASP A 85 -24.87 2.37 -12.57
C ASP A 85 -24.44 1.89 -13.96
N GLY A 86 -23.23 1.31 -14.04
CA GLY A 86 -22.62 0.80 -15.28
C GLY A 86 -21.68 1.79 -15.97
N GLN A 87 -21.41 2.95 -15.36
CA GLN A 87 -20.57 4.01 -15.95
C GLN A 87 -19.18 3.51 -16.35
N GLN A 88 -18.51 2.71 -15.54
CA GLN A 88 -17.15 2.23 -15.83
C GLN A 88 -17.13 1.40 -17.11
N ARG A 89 -18.07 0.48 -17.25
CA ARG A 89 -18.22 -0.38 -18.42
C ARG A 89 -18.49 0.43 -19.67
N LEU A 90 -19.43 1.40 -19.58
CA LEU A 90 -19.77 2.23 -20.72
C LEU A 90 -18.63 3.17 -21.12
N THR A 91 -17.89 3.71 -20.14
CA THR A 91 -16.68 4.50 -20.41
C THR A 91 -15.62 3.66 -21.13
N THR A 92 -15.35 2.45 -20.64
CA THR A 92 -14.39 1.52 -21.26
C THR A 92 -14.79 1.18 -22.69
N PHE A 93 -16.08 0.92 -22.91
CA PHE A 93 -16.62 0.70 -24.24
C PHE A 93 -16.33 1.88 -25.18
N VAL A 94 -16.64 3.11 -24.75
CA VAL A 94 -16.44 4.32 -25.57
C VAL A 94 -14.96 4.53 -25.89
N ILE A 95 -14.07 4.29 -24.91
CA ILE A 95 -12.62 4.39 -25.13
C ILE A 95 -12.17 3.35 -26.16
N MET A 96 -12.54 2.07 -25.97
CA MET A 96 -12.15 0.99 -26.89
C MET A 96 -12.67 1.25 -28.29
N LEU A 97 -13.94 1.66 -28.42
CA LEU A 97 -14.53 2.00 -29.72
C LEU A 97 -13.80 3.16 -30.40
N ASN A 98 -13.48 4.21 -29.64
CA ASN A 98 -12.73 5.34 -30.19
C ASN A 98 -11.35 4.90 -30.68
N GLU A 99 -10.65 4.05 -29.92
CA GLU A 99 -9.35 3.52 -30.32
C GLU A 99 -9.45 2.61 -31.54
N ILE A 100 -10.51 1.81 -31.69
CA ILE A 100 -10.77 1.03 -32.92
C ILE A 100 -10.92 1.96 -34.12
N ILE A 101 -11.71 3.05 -33.99
CA ILE A 101 -11.91 4.03 -35.07
C ILE A 101 -10.59 4.71 -35.45
N GLU A 102 -9.85 5.22 -34.43
CA GLU A 102 -8.57 5.89 -34.66
C GLU A 102 -7.53 4.96 -35.28
N PHE A 103 -7.44 3.73 -34.76
CA PHE A 103 -6.54 2.71 -35.29
C PHE A 103 -6.86 2.43 -36.77
N PHE A 104 -8.14 2.22 -37.08
CA PHE A 104 -8.60 1.89 -38.44
C PHE A 104 -8.38 3.04 -39.44
N CYS A 105 -8.63 4.29 -39.02
CA CYS A 105 -8.39 5.47 -39.82
C CYS A 105 -6.88 5.70 -40.09
N ASN A 106 -6.01 5.28 -39.19
CA ASN A 106 -4.55 5.43 -39.32
C ASN A 106 -3.88 4.31 -40.11
N LEU A 107 -4.60 3.26 -40.52
CA LEU A 107 -4.04 2.23 -41.36
C LEU A 107 -3.53 2.82 -42.70
N PRO A 108 -2.45 2.29 -43.28
CA PRO A 108 -1.86 2.83 -44.51
C PRO A 108 -2.85 3.06 -45.65
N GLU A 109 -3.82 2.14 -45.81
CA GLU A 109 -4.85 2.19 -46.81
C GLU A 109 -5.92 3.25 -46.56
N ASN A 110 -6.11 3.72 -45.35
CA ASN A 110 -7.15 4.69 -44.97
C ASN A 110 -6.60 6.08 -44.66
N LYS A 111 -5.30 6.17 -44.40
CA LYS A 111 -4.67 7.41 -43.99
C LYS A 111 -4.87 8.53 -45.00
N GLY A 112 -5.43 9.65 -44.50
CA GLY A 112 -5.69 10.84 -45.29
C GLY A 112 -7.01 10.82 -46.12
N LYS A 113 -7.79 9.73 -46.04
CA LYS A 113 -9.14 9.70 -46.61
C LYS A 113 -10.14 10.35 -45.63
N SER A 114 -11.25 10.82 -46.17
CA SER A 114 -12.33 11.36 -45.36
C SER A 114 -13.12 10.22 -44.67
N ASP A 115 -13.68 10.50 -43.49
CA ASP A 115 -14.52 9.56 -42.76
C ASP A 115 -15.74 9.02 -43.54
N GLU A 116 -16.17 9.72 -44.60
CA GLU A 116 -17.29 9.33 -45.41
C GLU A 116 -16.99 8.16 -46.38
N VAL A 117 -15.72 7.98 -46.72
CA VAL A 117 -15.26 6.94 -47.67
C VAL A 117 -14.49 5.80 -47.01
N ILE A 118 -14.33 5.85 -45.69
CA ILE A 118 -13.74 4.76 -44.92
C ILE A 118 -14.87 3.93 -44.31
N TYR A 119 -14.89 2.63 -44.60
CA TYR A 119 -15.90 1.72 -44.10
C TYR A 119 -15.30 0.69 -43.17
N LEU A 120 -15.83 0.62 -41.93
CA LEU A 120 -15.55 -0.43 -40.96
C LEU A 120 -16.71 -1.42 -40.94
N GLY A 121 -16.52 -2.56 -41.55
CA GLY A 121 -17.63 -3.46 -41.88
C GLY A 121 -18.56 -2.85 -42.93
N PHE A 122 -19.82 -2.65 -42.59
CA PHE A 122 -20.84 -2.08 -43.49
C PHE A 122 -21.22 -0.61 -43.18
N GLU A 123 -20.61 -0.01 -42.13
CA GLU A 123 -20.88 1.37 -41.73
C GLU A 123 -19.66 2.27 -42.03
N ASN A 124 -19.90 3.49 -42.53
CA ASN A 124 -18.78 4.42 -42.70
C ASN A 124 -18.40 5.07 -41.37
N ILE A 125 -17.16 5.52 -41.28
CA ILE A 125 -16.61 6.09 -40.01
C ILE A 125 -17.41 7.33 -39.57
N LYS A 126 -17.89 8.16 -40.49
CA LYS A 126 -18.68 9.35 -40.15
C LYS A 126 -19.96 8.97 -39.40
N ASP A 127 -20.67 7.93 -39.84
CA ASP A 127 -21.89 7.46 -39.21
C ASP A 127 -21.62 6.78 -37.88
N ILE A 128 -20.53 6.01 -37.79
CA ILE A 128 -20.06 5.40 -36.53
C ILE A 128 -19.77 6.51 -35.51
N ARG A 129 -18.97 7.52 -35.88
CA ARG A 129 -18.69 8.66 -34.99
C ARG A 129 -19.97 9.40 -34.58
N ALA A 130 -20.87 9.65 -35.53
CA ALA A 130 -22.13 10.33 -35.26
C ALA A 130 -23.06 9.55 -34.33
N LYS A 131 -22.94 8.23 -34.30
CA LYS A 131 -23.75 7.36 -33.45
C LYS A 131 -23.22 7.23 -32.04
N TYR A 132 -21.87 7.07 -31.87
CA TYR A 132 -21.29 6.67 -30.62
C TYR A 132 -20.37 7.71 -29.98
N VAL A 133 -19.76 8.60 -30.79
CA VAL A 133 -18.73 9.52 -30.31
C VAL A 133 -19.25 10.94 -30.23
N CYS A 134 -19.52 11.58 -31.34
CA CYS A 134 -19.97 12.98 -31.40
C CYS A 134 -20.74 13.33 -32.64
N ARG A 135 -21.61 14.32 -32.50
CA ARG A 135 -22.34 14.99 -33.63
C ARG A 135 -21.99 16.46 -33.71
N LYS A 136 -21.83 16.95 -34.92
CA LYS A 136 -21.60 18.36 -35.23
C LYS A 136 -22.91 19.01 -35.65
N ARG A 137 -23.22 20.17 -35.08
CA ARG A 137 -24.45 20.92 -35.42
C ARG A 137 -24.36 21.49 -36.84
N PRO A 138 -25.32 21.15 -37.71
CA PRO A 138 -25.42 21.80 -39.03
C PRO A 138 -25.80 23.30 -38.91
N PRO A 139 -25.41 24.16 -39.90
CA PRO A 139 -24.62 23.85 -41.07
C PRO A 139 -23.10 24.02 -40.87
N ASP A 140 -22.68 24.73 -39.82
CA ASP A 140 -21.32 25.19 -39.63
C ASP A 140 -20.38 24.15 -38.96
N GLY A 141 -20.95 23.20 -38.21
CA GLY A 141 -20.18 22.18 -37.49
C GLY A 141 -19.37 22.71 -36.30
N LEU A 142 -19.59 23.95 -35.87
CA LEU A 142 -18.84 24.60 -34.81
C LEU A 142 -19.18 24.01 -33.43
N ILE A 143 -20.45 23.66 -33.21
CA ILE A 143 -20.90 23.05 -31.96
C ILE A 143 -20.81 21.52 -32.09
N VAL A 144 -20.09 20.90 -31.18
CA VAL A 144 -19.88 19.45 -31.14
C VAL A 144 -20.47 18.88 -29.85
N THR A 145 -21.50 18.05 -30.02
CA THR A 145 -22.11 17.31 -28.90
C THR A 145 -21.57 15.89 -28.86
N TYR A 146 -21.02 15.50 -27.74
CA TYR A 146 -20.55 14.13 -27.49
C TYR A 146 -21.73 13.25 -27.04
N MET A 147 -21.84 12.04 -27.61
CA MET A 147 -22.92 11.11 -27.28
C MET A 147 -22.78 10.55 -25.86
N PHE A 148 -21.58 10.52 -25.35
CA PHE A 148 -21.22 10.10 -24.01
C PHE A 148 -20.22 11.09 -23.39
N GLY A 149 -20.36 11.40 -22.11
CA GLY A 149 -19.42 12.27 -21.40
C GLY A 149 -19.73 12.38 -19.92
N TYR A 150 -18.84 13.04 -19.20
CA TYR A 150 -19.06 13.48 -17.83
C TYR A 150 -19.69 14.87 -17.83
N GLU A 151 -20.38 15.20 -16.75
CA GLU A 151 -20.76 16.59 -16.50
C GLU A 151 -19.53 17.48 -16.33
N ASN A 152 -19.64 18.76 -16.58
CA ASN A 152 -18.50 19.69 -16.57
C ASN A 152 -17.72 19.72 -15.26
N ASP A 153 -18.39 19.46 -14.13
CA ASP A 153 -17.78 19.47 -12.82
C ASP A 153 -17.09 18.15 -12.44
N ASN A 154 -17.22 17.12 -13.27
CA ASN A 154 -16.54 15.85 -13.01
C ASN A 154 -15.04 15.95 -13.36
N PRO A 155 -14.12 15.46 -12.50
CA PRO A 155 -12.68 15.54 -12.74
C PRO A 155 -12.20 14.95 -14.08
N SER A 156 -12.96 14.04 -14.65
CA SER A 156 -12.60 13.32 -15.89
C SER A 156 -13.18 13.96 -17.17
N ALA A 157 -14.06 14.97 -17.06
CA ALA A 157 -14.80 15.53 -18.18
C ALA A 157 -13.90 16.09 -19.27
N GLU A 158 -12.99 17.00 -18.90
CA GLU A 158 -12.04 17.63 -19.83
C GLU A 158 -11.09 16.60 -20.43
N TYR A 159 -10.59 15.68 -19.62
CA TYR A 159 -9.63 14.68 -20.07
C TYR A 159 -10.27 13.75 -21.12
N LEU A 160 -11.47 13.25 -20.86
CA LEU A 160 -12.21 12.42 -21.81
C LEU A 160 -12.42 13.17 -23.14
N LYS A 161 -12.90 14.41 -23.08
CA LYS A 161 -13.22 15.24 -24.24
C LYS A 161 -11.99 15.56 -25.09
N TYR A 162 -10.91 16.01 -24.46
CA TYR A 162 -9.76 16.56 -25.16
C TYR A 162 -8.63 15.53 -25.42
N ARG A 163 -8.43 14.58 -24.53
CA ARG A 163 -7.31 13.62 -24.63
C ARG A 163 -7.73 12.25 -25.14
N ILE A 164 -8.94 11.82 -24.84
CA ILE A 164 -9.46 10.54 -25.31
C ILE A 164 -10.19 10.71 -26.64
N LEU A 165 -11.20 11.58 -26.67
CA LEU A 165 -12.05 11.76 -27.87
C LEU A 165 -11.49 12.77 -28.89
N GLY A 166 -10.34 13.33 -28.63
CA GLY A 166 -9.53 14.05 -29.60
C GLY A 166 -10.02 15.47 -29.98
N GLN A 167 -10.85 16.12 -29.15
CA GLN A 167 -11.19 17.52 -29.42
C GLN A 167 -9.95 18.40 -29.21
N PRO A 168 -9.65 19.32 -30.17
CA PRO A 168 -8.53 20.24 -30.03
C PRO A 168 -8.64 21.11 -28.77
N PHE A 169 -7.56 21.17 -28.00
CA PHE A 169 -7.45 22.01 -26.81
C PHE A 169 -6.01 22.48 -26.61
N GLY A 170 -5.83 23.79 -26.48
CA GLY A 170 -4.52 24.42 -26.33
C GLY A 170 -4.06 24.65 -24.88
N GLY A 171 -4.88 24.24 -23.89
CA GLY A 171 -4.60 24.42 -22.48
C GLY A 171 -3.96 23.24 -21.81
N THR A 172 -3.60 23.41 -20.52
CA THR A 172 -3.11 22.37 -19.64
C THR A 172 -4.28 21.77 -18.87
N ILE A 173 -4.42 20.45 -18.88
CA ILE A 173 -5.43 19.73 -18.08
C ILE A 173 -4.75 19.24 -16.81
N LYS A 174 -5.34 19.55 -15.65
CA LYS A 174 -4.86 19.07 -14.37
C LYS A 174 -5.13 17.57 -14.25
N GLU A 175 -4.08 16.76 -14.24
CA GLU A 175 -4.20 15.32 -14.17
C GLU A 175 -4.52 14.88 -12.74
N THR A 176 -5.51 13.99 -12.62
CA THR A 176 -5.93 13.35 -11.38
C THR A 176 -5.68 11.85 -11.48
N TYR A 177 -5.88 11.13 -10.37
CA TYR A 177 -5.89 9.67 -10.36
C TYR A 177 -6.79 9.08 -11.47
N TYR A 178 -8.00 9.63 -11.64
CA TYR A 178 -8.96 9.13 -12.63
C TYR A 178 -8.57 9.45 -14.08
N THR A 179 -7.96 10.61 -14.31
CA THR A 179 -7.49 10.96 -15.66
C THR A 179 -6.32 10.09 -16.09
N LYS A 180 -5.48 9.66 -15.15
CA LYS A 180 -4.40 8.69 -15.41
C LYS A 180 -4.94 7.33 -15.77
N ASN A 181 -6.02 6.87 -15.13
CA ASN A 181 -6.69 5.64 -15.52
C ASN A 181 -7.30 5.73 -16.93
N LEU A 182 -7.88 6.88 -17.31
CA LEU A 182 -8.36 7.11 -18.68
C LEU A 182 -7.21 7.03 -19.69
N LYS A 183 -6.07 7.66 -19.39
CA LYS A 183 -4.86 7.58 -20.22
C LYS A 183 -4.40 6.14 -20.38
N TYR A 184 -4.27 5.43 -19.26
CA TYR A 184 -3.85 4.04 -19.25
C TYR A 184 -4.80 3.15 -20.08
N ALA A 185 -6.11 3.32 -19.95
CA ALA A 185 -7.08 2.56 -20.74
C ALA A 185 -6.93 2.79 -22.25
N LYS A 186 -6.69 4.05 -22.66
CA LYS A 186 -6.43 4.40 -24.06
C LYS A 186 -5.18 3.70 -24.57
N GLU A 187 -4.06 3.82 -23.85
CA GLU A 187 -2.77 3.21 -24.20
C GLU A 187 -2.86 1.68 -24.23
N PHE A 188 -3.58 1.09 -23.30
CA PHE A 188 -3.85 -0.35 -23.24
C PHE A 188 -4.54 -0.83 -24.52
N PHE A 189 -5.69 -0.22 -24.86
CA PHE A 189 -6.44 -0.63 -26.07
C PHE A 189 -5.68 -0.36 -27.37
N ALA A 190 -4.91 0.72 -27.45
CA ALA A 190 -4.06 1.00 -28.60
C ALA A 190 -2.99 -0.12 -28.78
N GLY A 191 -2.38 -0.58 -27.69
CA GLY A 191 -1.41 -1.68 -27.71
C GLY A 191 -2.04 -3.02 -28.07
N GLU A 192 -3.17 -3.37 -27.46
CA GLU A 192 -3.87 -4.62 -27.73
C GLU A 192 -4.40 -4.69 -29.18
N LEU A 193 -4.93 -3.58 -29.71
CA LEU A 193 -5.41 -3.51 -31.10
C LEU A 193 -4.27 -3.73 -32.09
N GLN A 194 -3.08 -3.19 -31.84
CA GLN A 194 -1.93 -3.43 -32.73
C GLN A 194 -1.52 -4.90 -32.71
N GLY A 195 -1.49 -5.53 -31.53
CA GLY A 195 -1.22 -6.96 -31.38
C GLY A 195 -2.27 -7.83 -32.09
N PHE A 196 -3.53 -7.50 -31.88
CA PHE A 196 -4.67 -8.22 -32.49
C PHE A 196 -4.69 -8.09 -34.01
N TYR A 197 -4.44 -6.88 -34.54
CA TYR A 197 -4.32 -6.65 -35.99
C TYR A 197 -3.21 -7.47 -36.64
N ASN A 198 -2.06 -7.58 -36.00
CA ASN A 198 -0.94 -8.36 -36.51
C ASN A 198 -1.29 -9.85 -36.70
N ILE A 199 -2.24 -10.36 -35.88
CA ILE A 199 -2.68 -11.77 -35.93
C ILE A 199 -3.90 -11.96 -36.83
N ARG A 200 -4.89 -11.05 -36.77
CA ARG A 200 -6.21 -11.22 -37.39
C ARG A 200 -6.47 -10.33 -38.63
N GLY A 201 -5.58 -9.37 -38.86
CA GLY A 201 -5.71 -8.44 -39.97
C GLY A 201 -6.92 -7.51 -39.88
N ILE A 202 -7.27 -6.89 -41.00
CA ILE A 202 -8.35 -5.89 -41.09
C ILE A 202 -9.73 -6.48 -40.81
N ASP A 203 -9.98 -7.71 -41.24
CA ASP A 203 -11.25 -8.41 -41.03
C ASP A 203 -11.47 -8.69 -39.53
N GLY A 204 -10.40 -8.97 -38.80
CA GLY A 204 -10.44 -9.13 -37.35
C GLY A 204 -10.88 -7.85 -36.65
N ILE A 205 -10.42 -6.69 -37.06
CA ILE A 205 -10.85 -5.38 -36.50
C ILE A 205 -12.31 -5.11 -36.79
N ALA A 206 -12.78 -5.43 -38.02
CA ALA A 206 -14.21 -5.30 -38.38
C ALA A 206 -15.09 -6.27 -37.55
N GLU A 207 -14.64 -7.48 -37.31
CA GLU A 207 -15.32 -8.44 -36.43
C GLU A 207 -15.34 -7.94 -34.98
N LEU A 208 -14.23 -7.41 -34.46
CA LEU A 208 -14.13 -6.83 -33.12
C LEU A 208 -15.13 -5.69 -32.92
N TYR A 209 -15.23 -4.77 -33.90
CA TYR A 209 -16.22 -3.70 -33.90
C TYR A 209 -17.67 -4.25 -33.85
N ARG A 210 -17.95 -5.28 -34.62
CA ARG A 210 -19.27 -5.93 -34.65
C ARG A 210 -19.60 -6.59 -33.30
N LYS A 211 -18.67 -7.32 -32.73
CA LYS A 211 -18.82 -7.95 -31.41
C LYS A 211 -19.08 -6.88 -30.34
N LEU A 212 -18.28 -5.83 -30.31
CA LEU A 212 -18.38 -4.74 -29.35
C LEU A 212 -19.74 -4.03 -29.42
N THR A 213 -20.26 -3.75 -30.63
CA THR A 213 -21.45 -2.94 -30.82
C THR A 213 -22.77 -3.72 -30.82
N LEU A 214 -22.75 -5.00 -31.27
CA LEU A 214 -23.96 -5.79 -31.49
C LEU A 214 -24.12 -6.99 -30.54
N GLN A 215 -23.03 -7.52 -29.98
CA GLN A 215 -23.05 -8.76 -29.21
C GLN A 215 -22.88 -8.58 -27.71
N LEU A 216 -22.36 -7.43 -27.25
CA LEU A 216 -22.37 -7.08 -25.84
C LEU A 216 -23.76 -6.58 -25.44
N MET A 217 -24.40 -7.30 -24.52
CA MET A 217 -25.81 -7.08 -24.14
C MET A 217 -25.89 -6.55 -22.71
N PHE A 218 -26.69 -5.49 -22.55
CA PHE A 218 -26.97 -4.88 -21.27
C PHE A 218 -28.43 -5.06 -20.89
N ASN A 219 -28.68 -5.27 -19.62
CA ASN A 219 -30.01 -5.12 -19.04
C ASN A 219 -30.23 -3.63 -18.69
N ILE A 220 -31.17 -2.97 -19.31
CA ILE A 220 -31.46 -1.56 -19.06
C ILE A 220 -32.51 -1.43 -17.96
N HIS A 221 -32.18 -0.67 -16.94
CA HIS A 221 -33.08 -0.29 -15.86
C HIS A 221 -33.27 1.23 -15.88
N GLU A 222 -34.40 1.71 -16.35
CA GLU A 222 -34.76 3.13 -16.28
C GLU A 222 -35.33 3.41 -14.88
N ILE A 223 -34.72 4.39 -14.18
CA ILE A 223 -35.14 4.82 -12.84
C ILE A 223 -36.20 5.91 -13.05
N GLU A 224 -37.36 5.72 -12.44
CA GLU A 224 -38.48 6.68 -12.50
C GLU A 224 -38.18 7.91 -11.61
N ASP A 225 -38.85 9.04 -11.91
CA ASP A 225 -38.57 10.33 -11.24
C ASP A 225 -38.91 10.34 -9.72
N ASP A 226 -39.76 9.40 -9.28
CA ASP A 226 -40.16 9.28 -7.87
C ASP A 226 -39.12 8.63 -6.95
N TYR A 227 -38.06 8.07 -7.51
CA TYR A 227 -37.00 7.43 -6.72
C TYR A 227 -35.83 8.37 -6.46
N ASP A 228 -35.39 8.37 -5.21
CA ASP A 228 -34.18 9.07 -4.81
C ASP A 228 -32.96 8.40 -5.46
N VAL A 229 -32.38 9.07 -6.45
CA VAL A 229 -31.27 8.57 -7.25
C VAL A 229 -30.04 8.31 -6.40
N PHE A 230 -29.82 9.07 -5.32
CA PHE A 230 -28.68 8.90 -4.43
C PHE A 230 -28.80 7.64 -3.58
N VAL A 231 -30.02 7.36 -3.08
CA VAL A 231 -30.28 6.11 -2.35
C VAL A 231 -30.17 4.90 -3.30
N ALA A 232 -30.69 5.02 -4.51
CA ALA A 232 -30.53 3.99 -5.54
C ALA A 232 -29.05 3.75 -5.86
N PHE A 233 -28.25 4.81 -5.97
CA PHE A 233 -26.82 4.72 -6.22
C PHE A 233 -26.03 4.04 -5.09
N GLU A 234 -26.26 4.42 -3.82
CA GLU A 234 -25.63 3.79 -2.66
C GLU A 234 -25.94 2.28 -2.58
N THR A 235 -27.18 1.89 -2.89
CA THR A 235 -27.62 0.48 -2.83
C THR A 235 -27.14 -0.37 -4.01
N MET A 236 -27.06 0.20 -5.21
CA MET A 236 -26.67 -0.51 -6.43
C MET A 236 -25.15 -0.72 -6.56
N ASN A 237 -24.33 0.19 -6.05
CA ASN A 237 -22.86 0.12 -6.18
C ASN A 237 -22.18 -1.03 -5.39
N ASN A 238 -22.93 -1.86 -4.66
CA ASN A 238 -22.41 -3.02 -3.96
C ASN A 238 -22.01 -4.21 -4.87
N ARG A 239 -22.25 -4.13 -6.19
CA ARG A 239 -22.06 -5.23 -7.14
C ARG A 239 -20.83 -5.13 -8.05
N GLY A 240 -19.97 -4.11 -7.90
CA GLY A 240 -18.77 -3.91 -8.72
C GLY A 240 -17.53 -3.55 -7.88
N LYS A 241 -16.60 -2.80 -8.46
CA LYS A 241 -15.53 -2.17 -7.68
C LYS A 241 -16.17 -1.22 -6.68
N ARG A 242 -16.03 -1.52 -5.39
CA ARG A 242 -16.65 -0.71 -4.32
C ARG A 242 -16.16 0.73 -4.39
N LEU A 243 -17.02 1.65 -3.99
CA LEU A 243 -16.63 3.04 -3.77
C LEU A 243 -15.64 3.13 -2.61
N THR A 244 -14.68 4.03 -2.73
CA THR A 244 -13.82 4.37 -1.61
C THR A 244 -14.59 5.23 -0.61
N ASN A 245 -14.07 5.34 0.61
CA ASN A 245 -14.71 6.16 1.64
C ASN A 245 -14.79 7.63 1.23
N LEU A 246 -13.80 8.12 0.51
CA LEU A 246 -13.77 9.48 -0.02
C LEU A 246 -14.85 9.70 -1.11
N GLU A 247 -15.09 8.72 -1.97
CA GLU A 247 -16.15 8.74 -2.97
C GLU A 247 -17.55 8.70 -2.31
N LEU A 248 -17.73 7.84 -1.30
CA LEU A 248 -18.97 7.76 -0.53
C LEU A 248 -19.31 9.09 0.13
N LEU A 249 -18.32 9.73 0.74
CA LEU A 249 -18.49 11.02 1.39
C LEU A 249 -18.86 12.11 0.38
N LYS A 250 -18.22 12.15 -0.80
CA LYS A 250 -18.59 13.09 -1.87
C LYS A 250 -20.06 13.00 -2.21
N ASN A 251 -20.50 11.77 -2.52
CA ASN A 251 -21.88 11.52 -2.88
C ASN A 251 -22.85 11.99 -1.80
N ARG A 252 -22.52 11.68 -0.54
CA ARG A 252 -23.35 12.08 0.59
C ARG A 252 -23.43 13.60 0.69
N LEU A 253 -22.33 14.32 0.57
CA LEU A 253 -22.33 15.79 0.65
C LEU A 253 -23.11 16.43 -0.51
N ILE A 254 -22.96 15.93 -1.74
CA ILE A 254 -23.74 16.39 -2.90
C ILE A 254 -25.22 16.10 -2.69
N TYR A 255 -25.58 14.92 -2.20
CA TYR A 255 -26.97 14.60 -1.88
C TYR A 255 -27.57 15.58 -0.85
N LEU A 256 -26.83 15.90 0.20
CA LEU A 256 -27.32 16.83 1.22
C LEU A 256 -27.63 18.22 0.65
N THR A 257 -26.93 18.69 -0.38
CA THR A 257 -27.25 20.00 -1.00
C THR A 257 -28.65 20.04 -1.61
N THR A 258 -29.18 18.91 -2.04
CA THR A 258 -30.52 18.82 -2.67
C THR A 258 -31.67 18.77 -1.64
N LEU A 259 -31.37 18.57 -0.36
CA LEU A 259 -32.36 18.39 0.69
C LEU A 259 -32.71 19.68 1.43
N TYR A 260 -31.89 20.74 1.29
CA TYR A 260 -32.17 22.01 1.95
C TYR A 260 -33.37 22.72 1.31
N SER A 261 -34.19 23.37 2.15
CA SER A 261 -35.22 24.24 1.63
C SER A 261 -34.62 25.48 0.93
N LYS A 262 -35.36 26.08 0.00
CA LYS A 262 -34.86 27.24 -0.76
C LYS A 262 -34.66 28.50 0.11
N GLU A 263 -35.23 28.53 1.30
CA GLU A 263 -35.02 29.59 2.28
C GLU A 263 -33.64 29.48 2.96
N ILE A 264 -33.11 28.25 3.07
CA ILE A 264 -31.81 27.97 3.69
C ILE A 264 -30.71 27.94 2.64
N LEU A 265 -30.98 27.35 1.48
CA LEU A 265 -30.04 27.20 0.36
C LEU A 265 -30.79 27.45 -0.95
N ASP A 266 -30.71 28.67 -1.47
CA ASP A 266 -31.29 29.01 -2.77
C ASP A 266 -30.53 28.33 -3.91
N GLU A 267 -31.12 28.30 -5.13
CA GLU A 267 -30.53 27.61 -6.29
C GLU A 267 -29.11 28.10 -6.62
N THR A 268 -28.83 29.38 -6.44
CA THR A 268 -27.50 29.94 -6.75
C THR A 268 -26.46 29.45 -5.76
N ASN A 269 -26.79 29.43 -4.46
CA ASN A 269 -25.93 28.96 -3.40
C ASN A 269 -25.81 27.43 -3.40
N GLU A 270 -26.86 26.69 -3.81
CA GLU A 270 -26.79 25.23 -4.03
C GLU A 270 -25.76 24.90 -5.12
N VAL A 271 -25.82 25.56 -6.27
CA VAL A 271 -24.85 25.38 -7.36
C VAL A 271 -23.45 25.72 -6.89
N ALA A 272 -23.26 26.85 -6.19
CA ALA A 272 -21.97 27.26 -5.67
C ALA A 272 -21.38 26.24 -4.67
N LEU A 273 -22.21 25.65 -3.79
CA LEU A 273 -21.79 24.64 -2.82
C LEU A 273 -21.38 23.34 -3.53
N ARG A 274 -22.14 22.91 -4.54
CA ARG A 274 -21.78 21.74 -5.35
C ARG A 274 -20.48 21.94 -6.12
N GLU A 275 -20.28 23.12 -6.72
CA GLU A 275 -19.02 23.49 -7.39
C GLU A 275 -17.84 23.47 -6.39
N LEU A 276 -18.03 23.96 -5.18
CA LEU A 276 -17.03 23.91 -4.13
C LEU A 276 -16.65 22.47 -3.76
N ILE A 277 -17.64 21.60 -3.57
CA ILE A 277 -17.41 20.18 -3.31
C ILE A 277 -16.61 19.56 -4.47
N ASN A 278 -17.06 19.75 -5.70
CA ASN A 278 -16.40 19.20 -6.88
C ASN A 278 -14.97 19.71 -7.04
N LYS A 279 -14.74 21.01 -6.79
CA LYS A 279 -13.41 21.61 -6.81
C LYS A 279 -12.49 21.01 -5.74
N ALA A 280 -12.98 20.84 -4.52
CA ALA A 280 -12.21 20.25 -3.43
C ALA A 280 -11.80 18.80 -3.74
N TRP A 281 -12.74 17.97 -4.22
CA TRP A 281 -12.44 16.58 -4.61
C TRP A 281 -11.49 16.48 -5.80
N ARG A 282 -11.61 17.40 -6.77
CA ARG A 282 -10.64 17.50 -7.87
C ARG A 282 -9.24 17.78 -7.35
N GLU A 283 -9.11 18.69 -6.39
CA GLU A 283 -7.82 19.01 -5.76
C GLU A 283 -7.27 17.82 -4.96
N VAL A 284 -8.09 17.19 -4.13
CA VAL A 284 -7.70 15.99 -3.37
C VAL A 284 -7.18 14.89 -4.31
N TYR A 285 -7.93 14.53 -5.33
CA TYR A 285 -7.50 13.49 -6.29
C TYR A 285 -6.27 13.89 -7.10
N TYR A 286 -6.09 15.19 -7.36
CA TYR A 286 -4.86 15.68 -7.97
C TYR A 286 -3.69 15.48 -7.02
N GLN A 287 -3.78 15.91 -5.77
CA GLN A 287 -2.68 15.81 -4.81
C GLN A 287 -2.31 14.35 -4.52
N LEU A 288 -3.30 13.49 -4.29
CA LEU A 288 -3.07 12.06 -4.04
C LEU A 288 -2.50 11.32 -5.28
N GLY A 289 -2.81 11.80 -6.47
CA GLY A 289 -2.35 11.23 -7.73
C GLY A 289 -1.09 11.86 -8.33
N ARG A 290 -0.45 12.86 -7.72
CA ARG A 290 0.69 13.61 -8.31
C ARG A 290 1.90 12.73 -8.64
N ASN A 291 2.18 11.72 -7.83
CA ASN A 291 3.23 10.75 -8.12
C ASN A 291 2.63 9.53 -8.82
N GLU A 292 3.01 9.31 -10.08
CA GLU A 292 2.47 8.21 -10.89
C GLU A 292 2.92 6.82 -10.40
N ASN A 293 4.10 6.75 -9.83
CA ASN A 293 4.70 5.49 -9.39
C ASN A 293 4.29 5.10 -7.96
N ASP A 294 3.71 6.04 -7.20
CA ASP A 294 3.39 5.84 -5.79
C ASP A 294 2.17 6.69 -5.42
N LEU A 295 0.99 6.17 -5.73
CA LEU A 295 -0.28 6.82 -5.47
C LEU A 295 -0.58 6.79 -3.98
N LEU A 296 -0.96 7.95 -3.43
CA LEU A 296 -1.33 8.05 -2.03
C LEU A 296 -2.75 7.51 -1.79
N SER A 297 -2.94 6.84 -0.65
CA SER A 297 -4.23 6.29 -0.25
C SER A 297 -5.22 7.39 0.11
N ASP A 298 -6.40 7.36 -0.50
CA ASP A 298 -7.50 8.26 -0.19
C ASP A 298 -8.14 7.96 1.17
N ASP A 299 -8.18 6.70 1.59
CA ASP A 299 -8.67 6.31 2.91
C ASP A 299 -7.72 6.78 4.03
N GLU A 300 -6.40 6.67 3.84
CA GLU A 300 -5.43 7.20 4.80
C GLU A 300 -5.51 8.72 4.90
N PHE A 301 -5.65 9.42 3.78
CA PHE A 301 -5.84 10.87 3.76
C PHE A 301 -7.13 11.27 4.48
N LEU A 302 -8.25 10.66 4.15
CA LEU A 302 -9.55 10.99 4.75
C LEU A 302 -9.55 10.73 6.25
N ARG A 303 -8.94 9.63 6.70
CA ARG A 303 -8.76 9.35 8.13
C ARG A 303 -7.88 10.39 8.81
N ALA A 304 -6.77 10.77 8.18
CA ALA A 304 -5.90 11.82 8.71
C ALA A 304 -6.62 13.16 8.81
N HIS A 305 -7.38 13.54 7.79
CA HIS A 305 -8.19 14.75 7.82
C HIS A 305 -9.27 14.69 8.92
N TRP A 306 -9.90 13.52 9.11
CA TRP A 306 -10.84 13.33 10.20
C TRP A 306 -10.19 13.57 11.57
N ILE A 307 -8.95 13.09 11.78
CA ILE A 307 -8.15 13.33 13.00
C ILE A 307 -7.87 14.83 13.20
N MET A 308 -7.58 15.56 12.11
CA MET A 308 -7.32 17.01 12.19
C MET A 308 -8.58 17.80 12.53
N TYR A 309 -9.72 17.43 11.96
CA TYR A 309 -10.93 18.25 11.97
C TYR A 309 -11.87 17.92 13.15
N PHE A 310 -11.97 16.64 13.54
CA PHE A 310 -12.88 16.19 14.59
C PHE A 310 -12.16 15.75 15.85
N SER A 311 -12.88 15.74 16.98
CA SER A 311 -12.35 15.18 18.24
C SER A 311 -12.12 13.68 18.11
N TYR A 312 -10.88 13.27 18.35
CA TYR A 312 -10.52 11.86 18.32
C TYR A 312 -10.98 11.15 19.58
N SER A 313 -11.62 9.99 19.42
CA SER A 313 -11.75 8.98 20.46
C SER A 313 -11.43 7.61 19.86
N ARG A 314 -10.90 6.68 20.65
CA ARG A 314 -10.53 5.34 20.18
C ARG A 314 -11.74 4.61 19.57
N LYS A 315 -12.90 4.65 20.27
CA LYS A 315 -14.16 4.06 19.78
C LYS A 315 -14.63 4.64 18.44
N LYS A 316 -14.39 5.94 18.18
CA LYS A 316 -14.74 6.61 16.92
C LYS A 316 -13.68 6.41 15.83
N GLY A 317 -12.41 6.22 16.20
CA GLY A 317 -11.29 6.12 15.28
C GLY A 317 -11.26 4.83 14.47
N ASP A 318 -11.82 3.76 15.00
CA ASP A 318 -11.88 2.48 14.31
C ASP A 318 -12.94 2.47 13.19
N ASP A 319 -13.91 3.40 13.24
CA ASP A 319 -14.94 3.55 12.20
C ASP A 319 -15.22 5.03 11.87
N TYR A 320 -14.15 5.75 11.50
CA TYR A 320 -14.23 7.17 11.16
C TYR A 320 -15.21 7.45 10.01
N ILE A 321 -15.38 6.52 9.09
CA ILE A 321 -16.31 6.69 7.97
C ILE A 321 -17.76 6.63 8.44
N LYS A 322 -18.12 5.73 9.35
CA LYS A 322 -19.46 5.72 9.93
C LYS A 322 -19.73 7.02 10.68
N PHE A 323 -18.73 7.55 11.40
CA PHE A 323 -18.87 8.86 12.04
C PHE A 323 -19.17 9.95 10.99
N LEU A 324 -18.38 10.04 9.91
CA LEU A 324 -18.58 11.03 8.85
C LEU A 324 -19.96 10.90 8.20
N LEU A 325 -20.39 9.69 7.84
CA LEU A 325 -21.67 9.44 7.21
C LEU A 325 -22.87 9.69 8.14
N ARG A 326 -22.69 9.59 9.46
CA ARG A 326 -23.71 10.01 10.45
C ARG A 326 -23.74 11.52 10.61
N LYS A 327 -22.58 12.17 10.77
CA LYS A 327 -22.47 13.64 10.87
C LYS A 327 -23.08 14.31 9.64
N PHE A 328 -22.76 13.80 8.45
CA PHE A 328 -23.28 14.26 7.17
C PHE A 328 -24.41 13.34 6.69
N SER A 329 -25.54 13.35 7.36
CA SER A 329 -26.72 12.56 7.01
C SER A 329 -27.95 13.44 6.83
N HIS A 330 -28.98 12.92 6.13
CA HIS A 330 -30.26 13.60 6.00
C HIS A 330 -30.88 13.88 7.39
N LYS A 331 -30.69 12.99 8.36
CA LYS A 331 -31.16 13.20 9.73
C LYS A 331 -30.51 14.42 10.37
N SER A 332 -29.24 14.67 10.06
CA SER A 332 -28.53 15.84 10.60
C SER A 332 -29.08 17.17 10.10
N ILE A 333 -29.83 17.20 8.99
CA ILE A 333 -30.53 18.39 8.50
C ILE A 333 -31.89 18.58 9.18
N PHE A 334 -32.61 17.50 9.43
CA PHE A 334 -34.02 17.53 9.86
C PHE A 334 -34.22 17.23 11.36
N GLU A 335 -33.28 16.51 11.97
CA GLU A 335 -33.35 16.15 13.41
C GLU A 335 -32.11 16.70 14.13
N SER A 336 -32.24 17.17 15.35
CA SER A 336 -31.12 17.55 16.19
C SER A 336 -30.34 16.26 16.57
N VAL A 337 -29.16 16.06 15.99
CA VAL A 337 -28.33 14.86 16.19
C VAL A 337 -27.46 15.04 17.44
N LEU A 338 -28.08 15.25 18.59
CA LEU A 338 -27.45 15.21 19.89
C LEU A 338 -28.20 14.22 20.81
N GLN A 339 -28.33 12.95 20.33
CA GLN A 339 -28.38 11.86 21.29
C GLN A 339 -26.95 11.40 21.54
N PRO A 340 -26.49 11.37 22.81
CA PRO A 340 -25.28 10.61 23.12
C PRO A 340 -25.49 9.21 22.59
N LEU A 341 -24.47 8.64 21.94
CA LEU A 341 -24.45 7.20 21.69
C LEU A 341 -24.66 6.55 23.06
N SER A 342 -25.84 5.95 23.28
CA SER A 342 -26.09 5.15 24.46
C SER A 342 -25.01 4.08 24.51
N ASP A 343 -24.35 3.96 25.65
CA ASP A 343 -23.25 3.02 25.92
C ASP A 343 -23.71 1.55 25.97
N GLU A 344 -24.87 1.24 25.38
CA GLU A 344 -25.45 -0.10 25.37
C GLU A 344 -25.50 -0.66 23.96
N GLU A 345 -24.34 -1.02 23.40
CA GLU A 345 -24.24 -2.13 22.44
C GLU A 345 -22.83 -2.72 22.47
N GLU A 346 -22.77 -3.91 23.06
CA GLU A 346 -21.75 -4.94 22.98
C GLU A 346 -20.32 -4.58 23.39
N VAL A 347 -20.02 -4.93 24.62
CA VAL A 347 -18.67 -5.19 25.14
C VAL A 347 -18.19 -6.46 24.43
N ASP A 348 -17.50 -6.27 23.31
CA ASP A 348 -16.64 -7.33 22.79
C ASP A 348 -15.28 -7.20 23.49
N ASP A 349 -14.90 -8.29 24.18
CA ASP A 349 -13.71 -8.41 25.04
C ASP A 349 -12.43 -8.06 24.27
N ALA A 350 -12.10 -6.77 24.19
CA ALA A 350 -10.78 -6.32 23.76
C ALA A 350 -9.83 -6.43 24.96
N ILE A 351 -8.81 -7.26 24.79
CA ILE A 351 -7.71 -7.44 25.74
C ILE A 351 -7.10 -6.09 26.10
N PRO A 352 -6.87 -5.80 27.39
CA PRO A 352 -6.15 -4.60 27.80
C PRO A 352 -4.75 -4.60 27.19
N ASP A 353 -4.38 -3.50 26.58
CA ASP A 353 -3.01 -3.22 26.16
C ASP A 353 -2.12 -3.14 27.40
N PRO A 354 -1.14 -4.02 27.61
CA PRO A 354 -0.32 -3.99 28.82
C PRO A 354 0.63 -2.80 28.93
N GLY A 355 0.54 -1.85 28.01
CA GLY A 355 1.27 -0.58 28.00
C GLY A 355 0.38 0.65 27.96
N ALA A 356 -0.93 0.50 28.10
CA ALA A 356 -1.81 1.63 28.33
C ALA A 356 -1.78 1.95 29.83
N ASP A 357 -1.13 3.05 30.19
CA ASP A 357 -1.29 3.62 31.53
C ASP A 357 -2.80 3.80 31.78
N ASP A 358 -3.30 3.22 32.87
CA ASP A 358 -4.66 3.35 33.39
C ASP A 358 -4.97 4.78 33.92
N ASP A 359 -4.30 5.79 33.37
CA ASP A 359 -4.60 7.20 33.61
C ASP A 359 -5.71 7.74 32.70
N ASP A 360 -6.71 6.92 32.41
CA ASP A 360 -8.01 7.43 31.99
C ASP A 360 -8.80 7.77 33.25
N ASP A 361 -8.33 8.80 33.97
CA ASP A 361 -9.15 9.51 34.90
C ASP A 361 -10.41 9.93 34.15
N GLY A 362 -11.52 9.30 34.51
CA GLY A 362 -12.84 9.44 33.91
C GLY A 362 -13.43 10.86 33.94
N MET A 363 -12.68 11.84 33.50
CA MET A 363 -13.18 13.10 33.00
C MET A 363 -13.64 12.88 31.55
N SER A 364 -14.85 12.39 31.41
CA SER A 364 -15.66 12.75 30.25
C SER A 364 -15.55 14.26 30.11
N PRO A 365 -15.01 14.80 29.00
CA PRO A 365 -15.18 16.22 28.75
C PRO A 365 -16.69 16.45 28.77
N ASP A 366 -17.17 17.34 29.64
CA ASP A 366 -18.53 17.79 29.61
C ASP A 366 -18.91 18.15 28.20
N LEU A 367 -19.64 17.26 27.55
CA LEU A 367 -20.26 17.57 26.28
C LEU A 367 -21.17 18.76 26.57
N PRO A 368 -21.05 19.88 25.86
CA PRO A 368 -21.96 20.99 26.06
C PRO A 368 -23.38 20.46 25.97
N GLU A 369 -24.21 20.84 26.90
CA GLU A 369 -25.64 20.49 26.90
C GLU A 369 -26.22 20.72 25.51
N PRO A 370 -27.09 19.83 25.01
CA PRO A 370 -27.67 19.94 23.69
C PRO A 370 -28.43 21.25 23.57
N VAL A 371 -27.87 22.18 22.82
CA VAL A 371 -28.62 23.38 22.44
C VAL A 371 -29.65 22.89 21.43
N SER A 372 -30.90 22.86 21.85
CA SER A 372 -32.01 22.45 20.99
C SER A 372 -32.01 23.34 19.74
N GLY A 373 -31.83 22.72 18.56
CA GLY A 373 -31.96 23.38 17.27
C GLY A 373 -30.70 23.51 16.41
N VAL A 374 -29.59 22.82 16.72
CA VAL A 374 -28.41 22.82 15.82
C VAL A 374 -28.60 21.80 14.73
N PHE A 375 -29.20 22.22 13.60
CA PHE A 375 -29.24 21.46 12.36
C PHE A 375 -27.95 21.65 11.61
N LEU A 376 -27.52 20.63 10.83
CA LEU A 376 -26.38 20.76 9.94
C LEU A 376 -26.61 21.90 8.94
N GLN A 377 -25.81 22.94 9.03
CA GLN A 377 -25.96 24.09 8.15
C GLN A 377 -25.11 23.94 6.90
N PRO A 378 -25.50 24.51 5.75
CA PRO A 378 -24.66 24.54 4.54
C PRO A 378 -23.25 25.08 4.80
N LYS A 379 -23.12 26.04 5.71
CA LYS A 379 -21.81 26.61 6.11
C LYS A 379 -20.90 25.56 6.73
N GLU A 380 -21.40 24.64 7.55
CA GLU A 380 -20.58 23.57 8.15
C GLU A 380 -20.04 22.62 7.06
N ILE A 381 -20.85 22.35 6.03
CA ILE A 381 -20.40 21.58 4.87
C ILE A 381 -19.31 22.35 4.11
N MET A 382 -19.50 23.65 3.88
CA MET A 382 -18.50 24.51 3.23
C MET A 382 -17.18 24.53 4.01
N ASP A 383 -17.23 24.73 5.32
CA ASP A 383 -16.05 24.78 6.18
C ASP A 383 -15.30 23.45 6.17
N TYR A 384 -16.03 22.33 6.26
CA TYR A 384 -15.45 20.99 6.15
C TYR A 384 -14.80 20.73 4.79
N VAL A 385 -15.47 21.08 3.69
CA VAL A 385 -14.97 20.90 2.32
C VAL A 385 -13.74 21.77 2.07
N ASN A 386 -13.74 23.01 2.54
CA ASN A 386 -12.58 23.90 2.46
C ASN A 386 -11.38 23.34 3.23
N SER A 387 -11.60 22.80 4.42
CA SER A 387 -10.53 22.20 5.23
C SER A 387 -9.95 20.95 4.58
N LEU A 388 -10.79 20.13 3.92
CA LEU A 388 -10.35 18.96 3.18
C LEU A 388 -9.48 19.37 1.98
N ASN A 389 -9.93 20.39 1.25
CA ASN A 389 -9.18 20.96 0.13
C ASN A 389 -7.82 21.50 0.54
N GLU A 390 -7.75 22.25 1.65
CA GLU A 390 -6.51 22.78 2.21
C GLU A 390 -5.56 21.66 2.64
N ALA A 391 -6.05 20.66 3.38
CA ALA A 391 -5.23 19.61 3.95
C ALA A 391 -4.57 18.72 2.89
N ALA A 392 -5.18 18.53 1.72
CA ALA A 392 -4.72 17.60 0.70
C ALA A 392 -3.32 17.92 0.18
N GLU A 393 -3.00 19.19 -0.03
CA GLU A 393 -1.71 19.64 -0.49
C GLU A 393 -0.61 19.39 0.56
N TYR A 394 -0.87 19.73 1.83
CA TYR A 394 0.11 19.54 2.90
C TYR A 394 0.26 18.08 3.28
N TRP A 395 -0.78 17.26 3.14
CA TRP A 395 -0.67 15.80 3.21
C TRP A 395 0.31 15.25 2.19
N TYR A 396 0.19 15.68 0.92
CA TYR A 396 1.12 15.30 -0.14
C TYR A 396 2.56 15.68 0.20
N TYR A 397 2.80 16.89 0.72
CA TYR A 397 4.13 17.36 1.06
C TYR A 397 4.78 16.59 2.23
N THR A 398 4.00 15.94 3.08
CA THR A 398 4.59 15.06 4.11
C THR A 398 5.27 13.82 3.51
N PHE A 399 4.89 13.40 2.31
CA PHE A 399 5.52 12.28 1.59
C PHE A 399 6.63 12.75 0.65
N TYR A 400 6.44 13.90 0.04
CA TYR A 400 7.33 14.48 -0.99
C TYR A 400 7.72 15.91 -0.61
N PRO A 401 8.53 16.08 0.47
CA PRO A 401 8.86 17.42 0.98
C PRO A 401 9.64 18.27 -0.03
N GLU A 402 10.38 17.64 -0.96
CA GLU A 402 11.11 18.32 -2.02
C GLU A 402 10.18 19.03 -3.05
N LYS A 403 8.89 18.76 -3.03
CA LYS A 403 7.87 19.42 -3.85
C LYS A 403 7.23 20.62 -3.16
N CYS A 404 7.52 20.84 -1.89
CA CYS A 404 6.98 21.93 -1.10
C CYS A 404 7.89 23.16 -1.20
N SER A 405 7.47 24.18 -1.95
CA SER A 405 8.24 25.42 -2.10
C SER A 405 8.15 26.37 -0.89
N SER A 406 7.26 26.12 0.04
CA SER A 406 7.03 26.97 1.21
C SER A 406 7.86 26.60 2.43
N ILE A 407 8.65 25.52 2.36
CA ILE A 407 9.57 25.09 3.42
C ILE A 407 11.02 25.25 2.99
N THR A 408 11.91 25.33 3.97
CA THR A 408 13.35 25.49 3.77
C THR A 408 14.04 24.14 3.56
N ASP A 409 15.26 24.14 3.05
CA ASP A 409 16.09 22.93 2.88
C ASP A 409 16.26 22.17 4.21
N GLU A 410 16.38 22.89 5.35
CA GLU A 410 16.50 22.23 6.65
C GLU A 410 15.23 21.50 7.05
N GLU A 411 14.05 22.08 6.79
CA GLU A 411 12.76 21.41 7.03
C GLU A 411 12.60 20.21 6.12
N GLN A 412 12.98 20.32 4.84
CA GLN A 412 12.97 19.15 3.92
C GLN A 412 13.84 18.02 4.45
N VAL A 413 15.07 18.32 4.87
CA VAL A 413 15.99 17.33 5.44
C VAL A 413 15.36 16.59 6.63
N TRP A 414 14.67 17.31 7.54
CA TRP A 414 14.06 16.68 8.71
C TRP A 414 12.81 15.87 8.37
N LEU A 415 12.01 16.30 7.41
CA LEU A 415 10.88 15.52 6.88
C LEU A 415 11.37 14.25 6.18
N ASP A 416 12.48 14.33 5.43
CA ASP A 416 13.11 13.15 4.85
C ASP A 416 13.63 12.17 5.91
N LYS A 417 14.20 12.66 7.01
CA LYS A 417 14.61 11.83 8.15
C LYS A 417 13.40 11.12 8.77
N LEU A 418 12.30 11.84 8.97
CA LEU A 418 11.05 11.30 9.46
C LEU A 418 10.47 10.23 8.50
N ASN A 419 10.50 10.47 7.20
CA ASN A 419 10.05 9.49 6.21
C ASN A 419 10.94 8.24 6.23
N ARG A 420 12.26 8.39 6.41
CA ARG A 420 13.22 7.26 6.51
C ARG A 420 13.01 6.42 7.76
N ILE A 421 12.81 7.04 8.91
CA ILE A 421 12.58 6.31 10.16
C ILE A 421 11.15 5.76 10.25
N GLY A 422 10.21 6.32 9.48
CA GLY A 422 8.79 5.98 9.47
C GLY A 422 7.98 6.87 10.39
N ILE A 423 7.29 7.83 9.80
CA ILE A 423 6.51 8.88 10.50
C ILE A 423 5.41 8.31 11.40
N GLY A 424 4.78 7.19 10.96
CA GLY A 424 3.66 6.58 11.68
C GLY A 424 2.49 7.56 11.89
N TYR A 425 1.94 7.55 13.08
CA TYR A 425 0.77 8.36 13.45
C TYR A 425 1.06 9.86 13.62
N PHE A 426 2.31 10.31 13.50
CA PHE A 426 2.66 11.73 13.51
C PHE A 426 2.36 12.44 12.19
N ARG A 427 2.08 11.71 11.11
CA ARG A 427 1.84 12.33 9.80
C ARG A 427 0.72 13.38 9.79
N PRO A 428 -0.45 13.19 10.45
CA PRO A 428 -1.48 14.21 10.51
C PRO A 428 -1.00 15.53 11.15
N ILE A 429 -0.33 15.50 12.29
CA ILE A 429 0.15 16.71 12.95
C ILE A 429 1.30 17.38 12.17
N ILE A 430 2.13 16.60 11.48
CA ILE A 430 3.14 17.12 10.57
C ILE A 430 2.47 17.87 9.41
N ALA A 431 1.44 17.29 8.78
CA ALA A 431 0.68 17.97 7.74
C ALA A 431 0.07 19.28 8.25
N VAL A 432 -0.52 19.27 9.45
CA VAL A 432 -1.06 20.48 10.11
C VAL A 432 0.02 21.53 10.31
N SER A 433 1.22 21.15 10.75
CA SER A 433 2.30 22.11 10.99
C SER A 433 2.78 22.87 9.73
N LEU A 434 2.52 22.29 8.55
CA LEU A 434 2.87 22.89 7.26
C LEU A 434 1.82 23.87 6.74
N ILE A 435 0.63 23.94 7.32
CA ILE A 435 -0.46 24.81 6.87
C ILE A 435 -0.12 26.28 7.17
N PRO A 436 0.01 27.16 6.15
CA PRO A 436 0.52 28.53 6.34
C PRO A 436 -0.36 29.40 7.24
N ARG A 437 -1.70 29.22 7.23
CA ARG A 437 -2.62 30.03 8.05
C ARG A 437 -2.40 29.87 9.54
N LEU A 438 -1.76 28.79 9.98
CA LEU A 438 -1.44 28.54 11.39
C LEU A 438 -0.20 29.31 11.85
N GLY A 439 0.60 29.87 10.91
CA GLY A 439 1.65 30.84 11.19
C GLY A 439 2.88 30.29 11.92
N TYR A 440 3.09 28.96 11.96
CA TYR A 440 4.27 28.39 12.62
C TYR A 440 5.56 28.79 11.92
N SER A 441 6.55 29.21 12.69
CA SER A 441 7.85 29.55 12.18
C SER A 441 8.65 28.32 11.73
N LYS A 442 9.68 28.53 10.91
CA LYS A 442 10.63 27.48 10.54
C LYS A 442 11.25 26.81 11.77
N GLU A 443 11.66 27.65 12.73
CA GLU A 443 12.33 27.18 13.95
C GLU A 443 11.42 26.26 14.77
N GLU A 444 10.15 26.61 14.92
CA GLU A 444 9.16 25.77 15.60
C GLU A 444 8.94 24.42 14.87
N ARG A 445 8.79 24.45 13.54
CA ARG A 445 8.61 23.22 12.75
C ARG A 445 9.83 22.33 12.80
N VAL A 446 11.03 22.88 12.65
CA VAL A 446 12.29 22.11 12.74
C VAL A 446 12.46 21.51 14.14
N ALA A 447 12.17 22.26 15.22
CA ALA A 447 12.23 21.76 16.57
C ALA A 447 11.25 20.57 16.77
N PHE A 448 10.02 20.71 16.26
CA PHE A 448 9.02 19.66 16.31
C PHE A 448 9.44 18.41 15.51
N PHE A 449 9.96 18.57 14.29
CA PHE A 449 10.40 17.43 13.48
C PHE A 449 11.57 16.69 14.14
N LYS A 450 12.50 17.41 14.77
CA LYS A 450 13.61 16.84 15.56
C LYS A 450 13.09 16.04 16.74
N ALA A 451 12.15 16.60 17.49
CA ALA A 451 11.55 15.95 18.65
C ALA A 451 10.75 14.70 18.23
N ALA A 452 9.97 14.76 17.15
CA ALA A 452 9.22 13.62 16.63
C ALA A 452 10.14 12.48 16.14
N GLU A 453 11.20 12.78 15.39
CA GLU A 453 12.17 11.78 14.94
C GLU A 453 12.90 11.13 16.13
N ARG A 454 13.32 11.94 17.10
CA ARG A 454 13.93 11.47 18.33
C ARG A 454 13.00 10.56 19.13
N PHE A 455 11.73 10.95 19.25
CA PHE A 455 10.69 10.15 19.90
C PHE A 455 10.53 8.79 19.24
N ILE A 456 10.44 8.77 17.90
CA ILE A 456 10.31 7.52 17.13
C ILE A 456 11.53 6.63 17.35
N PHE A 457 12.74 7.18 17.30
CA PHE A 457 13.96 6.40 17.48
C PHE A 457 14.03 5.78 18.88
N ILE A 458 13.87 6.59 19.91
CA ILE A 458 14.01 6.14 21.31
C ILE A 458 12.88 5.15 21.66
N ASN A 459 11.61 5.51 21.42
CA ASN A 459 10.48 4.71 21.91
C ASN A 459 10.19 3.50 21.01
N PHE A 460 10.30 3.63 19.69
CA PHE A 460 9.92 2.51 18.80
C PHE A 460 11.09 1.71 18.27
N ARG A 461 12.31 2.28 18.19
CA ARG A 461 13.48 1.56 17.65
C ARG A 461 14.38 1.02 18.74
N MET A 462 14.51 1.73 19.84
CA MET A 462 15.26 1.24 21.00
C MET A 462 14.37 0.53 22.03
N ALA A 463 13.36 1.20 22.58
CA ALA A 463 12.49 0.64 23.63
C ALA A 463 11.45 -0.36 23.09
N MET A 464 11.19 -0.34 21.76
CA MET A 464 10.23 -1.23 21.10
C MET A 464 8.80 -1.15 21.63
N TYR A 465 8.40 0.02 22.06
CA TYR A 465 6.99 0.23 22.37
C TYR A 465 6.11 -0.08 21.15
N GLN A 466 4.86 -0.45 21.39
CA GLN A 466 3.91 -0.70 20.33
C GLN A 466 3.76 0.52 19.42
N SER A 467 3.52 0.29 18.13
CA SER A 467 3.38 1.38 17.16
C SER A 467 2.20 2.33 17.45
N SER A 468 1.30 1.93 18.35
CA SER A 468 0.17 2.72 18.85
C SER A 468 0.48 3.51 20.13
N TYR A 469 1.67 3.35 20.74
CA TYR A 469 2.02 4.02 21.99
C TYR A 469 1.74 5.52 21.92
N LYS A 470 0.91 6.04 22.82
CA LYS A 470 0.41 7.43 22.86
C LYS A 470 -0.25 7.96 21.57
N SER A 471 -0.61 7.10 20.59
CA SER A 471 -1.20 7.56 19.33
C SER A 471 -2.48 8.35 19.52
N SER A 472 -3.37 7.93 20.43
CA SER A 472 -4.63 8.62 20.75
C SER A 472 -4.40 10.03 21.29
N ASP A 473 -3.36 10.21 22.09
CA ASP A 473 -2.99 11.51 22.65
C ASP A 473 -2.50 12.47 21.56
N TYR A 474 -1.58 12.01 20.71
CA TYR A 474 -1.08 12.84 19.60
C TYR A 474 -2.15 13.10 18.53
N TYR A 475 -3.14 12.23 18.36
CA TYR A 475 -4.30 12.51 17.52
C TYR A 475 -5.18 13.61 18.11
N ARG A 476 -5.42 13.62 19.42
CA ARG A 476 -6.13 14.74 20.08
C ARG A 476 -5.36 16.05 19.96
N LYS A 477 -4.05 16.02 20.24
CA LYS A 477 -3.17 17.19 20.07
C LYS A 477 -3.14 17.71 18.63
N THR A 478 -3.24 16.82 17.62
CA THR A 478 -3.33 17.23 16.22
C THR A 478 -4.48 18.19 15.98
N ARG A 479 -5.65 17.91 16.53
CA ARG A 479 -6.81 18.79 16.41
C ARG A 479 -6.60 20.09 17.17
N GLU A 480 -6.10 20.04 18.40
CA GLU A 480 -5.87 21.24 19.20
C GLU A 480 -4.89 22.20 18.51
N VAL A 481 -3.85 21.65 17.87
CA VAL A 481 -2.91 22.43 17.03
C VAL A 481 -3.61 22.98 15.79
N TYR A 482 -4.45 22.19 15.12
CA TYR A 482 -5.18 22.60 13.92
C TYR A 482 -6.18 23.73 14.21
N THR A 483 -6.84 23.69 15.36
CA THR A 483 -7.79 24.71 15.80
C THR A 483 -7.11 25.93 16.45
N GLY A 484 -5.81 25.88 16.72
CA GLY A 484 -5.05 26.95 17.38
C GLY A 484 -5.20 26.97 18.90
N ASN A 485 -5.83 25.96 19.50
CA ASN A 485 -5.99 25.83 20.96
C ASN A 485 -4.68 25.40 21.65
N MET A 486 -3.77 24.76 20.91
CA MET A 486 -2.46 24.31 21.38
C MET A 486 -1.37 24.77 20.41
N LYS A 487 -0.24 25.21 20.93
CA LYS A 487 0.91 25.60 20.12
C LYS A 487 1.75 24.39 19.76
N LEU A 488 2.39 24.41 18.60
CA LEU A 488 3.32 23.38 18.18
C LEU A 488 4.50 23.19 19.13
N SER A 489 4.94 24.27 19.81
CA SER A 489 5.98 24.23 20.83
C SER A 489 5.60 23.43 22.05
N GLU A 490 4.32 23.42 22.46
CA GLU A 490 3.83 22.62 23.59
C GLU A 490 3.87 21.13 23.28
N VAL A 491 3.52 20.75 22.03
CA VAL A 491 3.66 19.37 21.56
C VAL A 491 5.13 18.96 21.50
N THR A 492 6.01 19.86 21.09
CA THR A 492 7.47 19.62 21.04
C THR A 492 8.04 19.36 22.43
N GLU A 493 7.60 20.14 23.42
CA GLU A 493 8.01 19.97 24.82
C GLU A 493 7.52 18.64 25.39
N ASP A 494 6.27 18.27 25.13
CA ASP A 494 5.71 16.98 25.53
C ASP A 494 6.45 15.78 24.91
N LEU A 495 6.78 15.84 23.62
CA LEU A 495 7.60 14.83 22.94
C LEU A 495 8.96 14.67 23.61
N ASN A 496 9.64 15.78 23.90
CA ASN A 496 10.95 15.75 24.55
C ASN A 496 10.87 15.20 25.98
N THR A 497 9.93 15.69 26.77
CA THR A 497 9.71 15.24 28.16
C THR A 497 9.41 13.74 28.22
N THR A 498 8.51 13.26 27.35
CA THR A 498 8.18 11.83 27.26
C THR A 498 9.41 11.02 26.86
N THR A 499 10.18 11.50 25.88
CA THR A 499 11.36 10.79 25.39
C THR A 499 12.46 10.74 26.43
N ASP A 500 12.70 11.83 27.13
CA ASP A 500 13.69 11.90 28.22
C ASP A 500 13.32 10.96 29.37
N GLY A 501 12.03 10.91 29.73
CA GLY A 501 11.53 9.98 30.73
C GLY A 501 11.74 8.51 30.38
N ASN A 502 11.62 8.18 29.10
CA ASN A 502 11.76 6.80 28.60
C ASN A 502 13.19 6.40 28.21
N ALA A 503 14.12 7.34 28.10
CA ALA A 503 15.44 7.09 27.51
C ALA A 503 16.25 6.01 28.23
N LYS A 504 16.24 6.00 29.57
CA LYS A 504 16.96 4.97 30.38
C LYS A 504 16.38 3.58 30.15
N ASP A 505 15.07 3.48 30.10
CA ASP A 505 14.38 2.21 29.87
C ASP A 505 14.65 1.71 28.44
N ALA A 506 14.67 2.63 27.48
CA ALA A 506 14.99 2.34 26.07
C ALA A 506 16.41 1.76 25.93
N VAL A 507 17.40 2.33 26.63
CA VAL A 507 18.76 1.81 26.62
C VAL A 507 18.80 0.39 27.21
N ARG A 508 18.11 0.16 28.33
CA ARG A 508 18.04 -1.16 28.97
C ARG A 508 17.40 -2.21 28.06
N VAL A 509 16.28 -1.87 27.43
CA VAL A 509 15.58 -2.76 26.51
C VAL A 509 16.43 -3.03 25.28
N PHE A 510 17.06 -2.00 24.71
CA PHE A 510 17.95 -2.14 23.55
C PHE A 510 19.14 -3.07 23.87
N LEU A 511 19.79 -2.88 25.01
CA LEU A 511 20.87 -3.75 25.49
C LEU A 511 20.41 -5.22 25.58
N THR A 512 19.30 -5.44 26.27
CA THR A 512 18.70 -6.77 26.41
C THR A 512 18.45 -7.44 25.06
N ARG A 513 17.94 -6.70 24.09
CA ARG A 513 17.63 -7.22 22.75
C ARG A 513 18.89 -7.50 21.94
N MET A 514 19.88 -6.64 22.03
CA MET A 514 21.16 -6.89 21.34
C MET A 514 21.87 -8.11 21.94
N ASN A 515 21.79 -8.31 23.24
CA ASN A 515 22.32 -9.52 23.90
C ASN A 515 21.66 -10.79 23.32
N ARG A 516 20.32 -10.79 23.14
CA ARG A 516 19.62 -11.91 22.48
C ARG A 516 20.09 -12.12 21.04
N ARG A 517 20.26 -11.04 20.26
CA ARG A 517 20.72 -11.14 18.86
C ARG A 517 22.12 -11.72 18.73
N PHE A 518 23.00 -11.46 19.68
CA PHE A 518 24.31 -12.08 19.70
C PHE A 518 24.26 -13.57 20.04
N ILE A 519 23.26 -14.01 20.80
CA ILE A 519 23.04 -15.43 21.12
C ILE A 519 22.38 -16.19 19.98
N SER A 520 21.31 -15.64 19.40
CA SER A 520 20.41 -16.37 18.48
C SER A 520 20.61 -16.05 16.99
N ALA A 521 21.35 -14.98 16.67
CA ALA A 521 21.51 -14.46 15.31
C ALA A 521 22.91 -13.86 15.11
N ASP A 522 23.02 -12.92 14.16
CA ASP A 522 24.27 -12.29 13.74
C ASP A 522 24.49 -10.90 14.40
N GLY A 523 24.15 -10.76 15.68
CA GLY A 523 24.38 -9.55 16.46
C GLY A 523 23.80 -8.29 15.79
N PHE A 524 24.60 -7.25 15.62
CA PHE A 524 24.17 -6.00 14.99
C PHE A 524 23.74 -6.15 13.53
N TYR A 525 24.26 -7.12 12.80
CA TYR A 525 23.85 -7.35 11.40
C TYR A 525 22.36 -7.68 11.31
N SER A 526 21.80 -8.35 12.29
CA SER A 526 20.38 -8.67 12.39
C SER A 526 19.52 -7.53 12.98
N TRP A 527 20.12 -6.40 13.36
CA TRP A 527 19.37 -5.25 13.85
C TRP A 527 18.64 -4.55 12.70
N ARG A 528 17.32 -4.55 12.76
CA ARG A 528 16.46 -4.05 11.68
C ARG A 528 16.78 -2.61 11.28
N ASP A 529 17.11 -1.75 12.25
CA ASP A 529 17.34 -0.33 12.03
C ASP A 529 18.82 0.01 11.76
N LEU A 530 19.69 -1.00 11.62
CA LEU A 530 21.13 -0.81 11.35
C LEU A 530 21.38 0.05 10.11
N ARG A 531 20.61 -0.17 9.03
CA ARG A 531 20.76 0.61 7.80
C ARG A 531 20.42 2.08 8.01
N TYR A 532 19.36 2.36 8.77
CA TYR A 532 19.00 3.74 9.14
C TYR A 532 20.10 4.38 9.99
N PHE A 533 20.59 3.69 10.98
CA PHE A 533 21.67 4.14 11.86
C PHE A 533 22.96 4.46 11.07
N LEU A 534 23.42 3.54 10.22
CA LEU A 534 24.62 3.74 9.40
C LEU A 534 24.45 4.88 8.38
N TYR A 535 23.25 5.05 7.84
CA TYR A 535 22.95 6.17 6.94
C TYR A 535 22.99 7.51 7.69
N GLU A 536 22.45 7.59 8.90
CA GLU A 536 22.53 8.82 9.71
C GLU A 536 23.96 9.17 10.09
N TYR A 537 24.81 8.15 10.33
CA TYR A 537 26.24 8.37 10.53
C TYR A 537 26.93 8.89 9.26
N GLU A 538 26.67 8.27 8.12
CA GLU A 538 27.18 8.72 6.82
C GLU A 538 26.71 10.14 6.49
N TYR A 539 25.45 10.45 6.73
CA TYR A 539 24.89 11.77 6.51
C TYR A 539 25.59 12.85 7.37
N THR A 540 25.95 12.50 8.60
CA THR A 540 26.71 13.40 9.48
C THR A 540 28.12 13.67 8.94
N LEU A 541 28.78 12.64 8.40
CA LEU A 541 30.06 12.80 7.74
C LEU A 541 29.94 13.63 6.45
N ALA A 542 28.91 13.36 5.63
CA ALA A 542 28.64 14.12 4.40
C ALA A 542 28.41 15.60 4.67
N THR A 543 27.69 15.93 5.73
CA THR A 543 27.49 17.32 6.16
C THR A 543 28.82 18.00 6.55
N LYS A 544 29.68 17.26 7.26
CA LYS A 544 31.02 17.75 7.64
C LYS A 544 31.90 18.02 6.42
N TYR A 545 31.83 17.14 5.41
CA TYR A 545 32.64 17.26 4.19
C TYR A 545 31.95 18.04 3.06
N LYS A 546 30.69 18.47 3.26
CA LYS A 546 29.86 19.21 2.28
C LYS A 546 29.69 18.48 0.94
N LEU A 547 29.63 17.16 0.99
CA LEU A 547 29.48 16.30 -0.18
C LEU A 547 28.69 15.05 0.20
N GLU A 548 27.52 14.88 -0.39
CA GLU A 548 26.71 13.66 -0.27
C GLU A 548 27.18 12.62 -1.30
N LYS A 549 27.51 11.43 -0.82
CA LYS A 549 27.97 10.29 -1.64
C LYS A 549 27.00 9.12 -1.63
N LEU A 550 26.10 9.06 -0.67
CA LEU A 550 25.17 7.96 -0.47
C LEU A 550 23.74 8.46 -0.39
N SER A 551 22.86 7.94 -1.21
CA SER A 551 21.44 8.24 -1.16
C SER A 551 20.66 7.12 -0.45
N TRP A 552 19.65 7.49 0.34
CA TRP A 552 18.77 6.53 1.04
C TRP A 552 18.05 5.56 0.09
N ALA A 553 17.70 6.02 -1.11
CA ALA A 553 17.06 5.19 -2.12
C ALA A 553 17.90 3.95 -2.50
N LEU A 554 19.23 4.06 -2.47
CA LEU A 554 20.12 2.92 -2.75
C LEU A 554 20.12 1.87 -1.64
N LEU A 555 19.76 2.25 -0.41
CA LEU A 555 19.66 1.32 0.74
C LEU A 555 18.34 0.56 0.79
N THR A 556 17.29 1.09 0.17
CA THR A 556 15.92 0.57 0.32
C THR A 556 15.31 0.00 -0.95
N LYS A 557 15.68 0.52 -2.12
CA LYS A 557 15.12 0.05 -3.41
C LYS A 557 15.82 -1.20 -3.91
N VAL A 558 15.04 -2.08 -4.55
CA VAL A 558 15.58 -3.22 -5.30
C VAL A 558 16.08 -2.69 -6.65
N VAL A 559 17.29 -2.15 -6.64
CA VAL A 559 18.01 -1.72 -7.85
C VAL A 559 19.18 -2.66 -8.09
N LYS A 560 19.70 -2.67 -9.31
CA LYS A 560 20.77 -3.59 -9.76
C LYS A 560 22.02 -3.52 -8.90
N ASP A 561 22.32 -2.38 -8.28
CA ASP A 561 23.48 -2.18 -7.40
C ASP A 561 23.06 -1.42 -6.11
N ARG A 562 22.24 -2.08 -5.29
CA ARG A 562 21.80 -1.53 -4.01
C ARG A 562 22.95 -1.52 -2.99
N ILE A 563 22.85 -0.65 -1.99
CA ILE A 563 23.75 -0.66 -0.84
C ILE A 563 23.32 -1.76 0.15
N THR A 564 24.28 -2.56 0.55
CA THR A 564 24.15 -3.62 1.55
C THR A 564 25.01 -3.28 2.78
N VAL A 565 24.89 -4.07 3.83
CA VAL A 565 25.79 -3.98 4.99
C VAL A 565 26.92 -5.00 4.81
N GLU A 566 28.15 -4.52 4.79
CA GLU A 566 29.36 -5.29 4.69
C GLU A 566 29.92 -5.63 6.07
N HIS A 567 30.48 -6.81 6.20
CA HIS A 567 31.35 -7.20 7.31
C HIS A 567 32.81 -6.98 6.93
N ILE A 568 33.46 -5.98 7.50
CA ILE A 568 34.88 -5.68 7.22
C ILE A 568 35.73 -6.90 7.52
N LEU A 569 35.69 -7.42 8.77
CA LEU A 569 36.09 -8.79 9.11
C LEU A 569 35.00 -9.75 8.65
N PRO A 570 35.25 -10.63 7.68
CA PRO A 570 34.22 -11.53 7.16
C PRO A 570 33.61 -12.42 8.27
N GLN A 571 32.35 -12.81 8.09
CA GLN A 571 31.67 -13.74 9.02
C GLN A 571 32.36 -15.10 9.11
N THR A 572 32.96 -15.55 7.99
CA THR A 572 33.72 -16.81 7.92
C THR A 572 35.13 -16.51 7.37
N PRO A 573 36.05 -16.00 8.15
CA PRO A 573 37.36 -15.58 7.71
C PRO A 573 38.24 -16.79 7.31
N SER A 574 38.33 -17.07 6.01
CA SER A 574 39.05 -18.24 5.49
C SER A 574 40.49 -17.91 5.02
N LYS A 575 40.78 -16.67 4.61
CA LYS A 575 42.11 -16.27 4.13
C LYS A 575 43.13 -16.17 5.30
N LEU A 576 44.36 -16.49 4.97
CA LEU A 576 45.53 -16.43 5.93
C LEU A 576 45.66 -15.06 6.60
N TYR A 577 45.39 -13.98 5.87
CA TYR A 577 45.41 -12.63 6.42
C TYR A 577 44.55 -12.52 7.69
N TRP A 578 43.27 -12.92 7.60
CA TRP A 578 42.36 -12.85 8.74
C TRP A 578 42.74 -13.85 9.84
N ARG A 579 43.08 -15.08 9.48
CA ARG A 579 43.52 -16.11 10.45
C ARG A 579 44.73 -15.69 11.23
N ASN A 580 45.68 -15.01 10.63
CA ASN A 580 46.89 -14.51 11.30
C ASN A 580 46.56 -13.32 12.21
N ASN A 581 45.76 -12.36 11.76
CA ASN A 581 45.42 -11.15 12.52
C ASN A 581 44.53 -11.46 13.73
N PHE A 582 43.74 -12.53 13.66
CA PHE A 582 42.78 -12.92 14.73
C PHE A 582 43.16 -14.26 15.39
N ARG A 583 44.35 -14.77 15.19
CA ARG A 583 44.80 -16.07 15.71
C ARG A 583 44.75 -16.22 17.24
N GLN A 584 44.74 -15.11 17.99
CA GLN A 584 44.67 -15.08 19.43
C GLN A 584 43.23 -15.25 19.98
N PHE A 585 42.24 -15.22 19.11
CA PHE A 585 40.81 -15.34 19.44
C PHE A 585 40.29 -16.73 19.06
N THR A 586 39.35 -17.23 19.83
CA THR A 586 38.58 -18.43 19.50
C THR A 586 37.60 -18.15 18.35
N ASP A 587 37.09 -19.19 17.71
CA ASP A 587 36.08 -19.05 16.64
C ASP A 587 34.82 -18.31 17.15
N THR A 588 34.40 -18.52 18.39
CA THR A 588 33.30 -17.81 19.02
C THR A 588 33.62 -16.32 19.17
N GLU A 589 34.78 -15.96 19.64
CA GLU A 589 35.22 -14.56 19.78
C GLU A 589 35.31 -13.87 18.40
N VAL A 590 35.83 -14.57 17.39
CA VAL A 590 35.88 -14.07 16.01
C VAL A 590 34.46 -13.83 15.46
N LYS A 591 33.51 -14.70 15.78
CA LYS A 591 32.10 -14.52 15.41
C LYS A 591 31.50 -13.29 16.10
N LEU A 592 31.78 -13.07 17.39
CA LEU A 592 31.33 -11.86 18.09
C LEU A 592 31.92 -10.59 17.48
N LEU A 593 33.24 -10.59 17.19
CA LEU A 593 33.93 -9.49 16.52
C LEU A 593 33.32 -9.19 15.14
N SER A 594 33.06 -10.23 14.34
CA SER A 594 32.46 -10.04 13.01
C SER A 594 31.06 -9.49 13.09
N SER A 595 30.29 -9.83 14.13
CA SER A 595 28.88 -9.42 14.34
C SER A 595 28.72 -8.10 15.10
N SER A 596 29.81 -7.51 15.59
CA SER A 596 29.80 -6.27 16.37
C SER A 596 29.59 -5.04 15.48
N LEU A 597 28.95 -3.99 16.04
CA LEU A 597 28.63 -2.74 15.36
C LEU A 597 29.85 -2.11 14.66
N GLY A 598 31.02 -2.16 15.30
CA GLY A 598 32.26 -1.59 14.75
C GLY A 598 32.71 -2.24 13.45
N ASN A 599 32.25 -3.45 13.17
CA ASN A 599 32.60 -4.19 11.96
C ASN A 599 31.64 -3.98 10.79
N MET A 600 30.54 -3.20 11.01
CA MET A 600 29.48 -3.00 10.01
C MET A 600 29.73 -1.74 9.16
N LEU A 601 29.57 -1.87 7.83
CA LEU A 601 29.83 -0.80 6.88
C LEU A 601 28.77 -0.82 5.76
N PRO A 602 28.20 0.32 5.33
CA PRO A 602 27.39 0.35 4.11
C PRO A 602 28.29 0.22 2.88
N LEU A 603 27.96 -0.70 1.98
CA LEU A 603 28.73 -0.96 0.77
C LEU A 603 27.84 -1.38 -0.38
N SER A 604 28.18 -0.99 -1.62
CA SER A 604 27.43 -1.42 -2.81
C SER A 604 27.44 -2.95 -2.95
N GLN A 605 26.30 -3.52 -3.39
CA GLN A 605 26.14 -4.97 -3.48
C GLN A 605 27.15 -5.61 -4.43
N SER A 606 27.43 -4.97 -5.55
CA SER A 606 28.40 -5.48 -6.53
C SER A 606 29.80 -5.54 -5.96
N ILE A 607 30.21 -4.50 -5.26
CA ILE A 607 31.53 -4.44 -4.59
C ILE A 607 31.55 -5.45 -3.44
N ASN A 608 30.52 -5.44 -2.57
CA ASN A 608 30.41 -6.37 -1.45
C ASN A 608 30.51 -7.83 -1.89
N SER A 609 29.76 -8.21 -2.92
CA SER A 609 29.83 -9.58 -3.47
C SER A 609 31.18 -9.93 -4.08
N SER A 610 31.94 -8.94 -4.54
CA SER A 610 33.28 -9.15 -5.13
C SER A 610 34.40 -9.26 -4.09
N LEU A 611 34.23 -8.61 -2.93
CA LEU A 611 35.26 -8.54 -1.88
C LEU A 611 35.23 -9.73 -0.93
N GLN A 612 34.05 -10.23 -0.58
CA GLN A 612 33.84 -11.41 0.28
C GLN A 612 34.90 -11.57 1.38
N ASN A 613 35.78 -12.58 1.24
CA ASN A 613 36.85 -12.91 2.18
C ASN A 613 38.21 -12.23 1.87
N ASP A 614 38.25 -11.25 0.99
CA ASP A 614 39.48 -10.57 0.62
C ASP A 614 40.20 -9.94 1.82
N SER A 615 41.55 -9.82 1.72
CA SER A 615 42.33 -9.14 2.75
C SER A 615 41.86 -7.69 2.93
N PHE A 616 42.16 -7.09 4.05
CA PHE A 616 41.78 -5.70 4.30
C PHE A 616 42.40 -4.74 3.26
N ASP A 617 43.63 -5.00 2.85
CA ASP A 617 44.29 -4.21 1.81
C ASP A 617 43.61 -4.32 0.45
N ASP A 618 43.18 -5.51 0.07
CA ASP A 618 42.39 -5.73 -1.16
C ASP A 618 41.03 -5.03 -1.06
N LYS A 619 40.35 -5.13 0.08
CA LYS A 619 39.09 -4.44 0.33
C LYS A 619 39.23 -2.92 0.24
N LYS A 620 40.31 -2.36 0.78
CA LYS A 620 40.62 -0.92 0.64
C LYS A 620 40.83 -0.52 -0.81
N ALA A 621 41.70 -1.23 -1.50
CA ALA A 621 42.09 -0.89 -2.87
C ALA A 621 40.94 -1.00 -3.86
N ARG A 622 40.08 -2.03 -3.72
CA ARG A 622 39.01 -2.36 -4.66
C ARG A 622 37.64 -1.75 -4.30
N GLY A 623 37.42 -1.40 -3.04
CA GLY A 623 36.14 -0.92 -2.53
C GLY A 623 36.23 0.43 -1.80
N TYR A 624 36.85 0.44 -0.61
CA TYR A 624 36.64 1.50 0.36
C TYR A 624 37.28 2.86 0.01
N ALA A 625 38.38 2.88 -0.75
CA ALA A 625 39.11 4.12 -1.01
C ALA A 625 38.32 5.17 -1.78
N ASN A 626 37.37 4.74 -2.63
CA ASN A 626 36.56 5.60 -3.48
C ASN A 626 35.05 5.59 -3.13
N GLY A 627 34.70 4.98 -2.03
CA GLY A 627 33.33 4.77 -1.59
C GLY A 627 32.72 5.99 -0.87
N CYS A 628 31.71 5.73 -0.06
CA CYS A 628 31.08 6.74 0.80
C CYS A 628 32.04 7.22 1.91
N HIS A 629 31.65 8.19 2.71
CA HIS A 629 32.53 8.76 3.73
C HIS A 629 32.90 7.75 4.80
N CYS A 630 31.98 6.87 5.17
CA CYS A 630 32.24 5.75 6.11
C CYS A 630 33.32 4.81 5.57
N GLU A 631 33.29 4.48 4.29
CA GLU A 631 34.26 3.61 3.62
C GLU A 631 35.63 4.29 3.54
N VAL A 632 35.67 5.56 3.13
CA VAL A 632 36.89 6.37 3.06
C VAL A 632 37.51 6.52 4.46
N GLU A 633 36.71 6.63 5.50
CA GLU A 633 37.21 6.69 6.88
C GLU A 633 37.95 5.40 7.22
N ILE A 634 37.38 4.24 6.94
CA ILE A 634 37.98 2.92 7.17
C ILE A 634 39.23 2.74 6.30
N SER A 635 39.23 3.21 5.08
CA SER A 635 40.37 3.05 4.16
C SER A 635 41.68 3.72 4.65
N LYS A 636 41.57 4.63 5.62
CA LYS A 636 42.73 5.31 6.20
C LYS A 636 43.49 4.44 7.21
N GLU A 637 42.87 3.39 7.71
CA GLU A 637 43.50 2.47 8.62
C GLU A 637 44.50 1.59 7.89
N GLN A 638 45.64 1.32 8.54
CA GLN A 638 46.69 0.47 7.96
C GLN A 638 46.33 -1.00 8.06
N THR A 639 45.68 -1.39 9.13
CA THR A 639 45.31 -2.77 9.42
C THR A 639 43.89 -2.77 9.97
N TRP A 640 43.24 -3.94 9.98
CA TRP A 640 41.94 -4.12 10.60
C TRP A 640 42.01 -5.29 11.57
N ASP A 641 42.01 -5.00 12.86
CA ASP A 641 42.13 -5.97 13.96
C ASP A 641 40.99 -5.75 14.98
N ALA A 642 40.99 -6.53 16.06
CA ALA A 642 39.96 -6.48 17.08
C ALA A 642 39.90 -5.10 17.79
N GLN A 643 41.05 -4.42 17.98
CA GLN A 643 41.06 -3.09 18.59
C GLN A 643 40.36 -2.05 17.68
N HIS A 644 40.60 -2.08 16.37
CA HIS A 644 39.94 -1.20 15.43
C HIS A 644 38.43 -1.41 15.42
N ILE A 645 37.95 -2.68 15.50
CA ILE A 645 36.52 -3.00 15.61
C ILE A 645 35.95 -2.43 16.91
N TYR A 646 36.64 -2.58 18.02
CA TYR A 646 36.23 -2.06 19.31
C TYR A 646 36.15 -0.52 19.31
N ASP A 647 37.25 0.16 18.92
CA ASP A 647 37.32 1.63 18.93
C ASP A 647 36.24 2.26 18.02
N ARG A 648 36.02 1.66 16.85
CA ARG A 648 34.97 2.11 15.97
C ARG A 648 33.57 1.81 16.54
N GLY A 649 33.40 0.68 17.23
CA GLY A 649 32.16 0.36 17.90
C GLY A 649 31.80 1.42 18.96
N ILE A 650 32.74 1.76 19.81
CA ILE A 650 32.59 2.83 20.82
C ILE A 650 32.27 4.18 20.13
N LYS A 651 32.99 4.53 19.06
CA LYS A 651 32.76 5.75 18.30
C LYS A 651 31.34 5.82 17.77
N LEU A 652 30.80 4.73 17.21
CA LEU A 652 29.44 4.66 16.70
C LEU A 652 28.40 4.74 17.82
N LEU A 653 28.63 4.12 18.97
CA LEU A 653 27.75 4.26 20.13
C LEU A 653 27.76 5.69 20.70
N ARG A 654 28.92 6.35 20.75
CA ARG A 654 29.00 7.78 21.12
C ARG A 654 28.28 8.67 20.11
N PHE A 655 28.35 8.36 18.82
CA PHE A 655 27.53 9.02 17.82
C PHE A 655 26.05 8.84 18.09
N MET A 656 25.62 7.63 18.48
CA MET A 656 24.22 7.34 18.83
C MET A 656 23.74 8.21 20.00
N GLU A 657 24.51 8.33 21.06
CA GLU A 657 24.22 9.23 22.19
C GLU A 657 24.02 10.69 21.74
N LEU A 658 25.00 11.21 21.01
CA LEU A 658 24.98 12.60 20.54
C LEU A 658 23.82 12.88 19.57
N ARG A 659 23.54 11.94 18.70
CA ARG A 659 22.55 12.11 17.63
C ARG A 659 21.11 12.13 18.18
N TRP A 660 20.81 11.28 19.18
CA TRP A 660 19.47 11.15 19.76
C TRP A 660 19.34 11.65 21.20
N GLY A 661 20.40 12.25 21.76
CA GLY A 661 20.35 12.97 23.01
C GLY A 661 20.01 12.09 24.21
N PHE A 662 20.65 10.95 24.35
CA PHE A 662 20.61 10.09 25.53
C PHE A 662 22.06 9.71 25.94
N GLU A 663 22.24 9.07 27.07
CA GLU A 663 23.53 8.65 27.55
C GLU A 663 23.51 7.20 27.99
N PHE A 664 24.53 6.43 27.64
CA PHE A 664 24.80 5.16 28.29
C PHE A 664 25.35 5.43 29.70
N GLU A 665 25.04 4.54 30.64
CA GLU A 665 25.43 4.75 32.05
C GLU A 665 26.94 4.83 32.24
N ASN A 666 27.69 4.00 31.48
CA ASN A 666 29.14 3.91 31.57
C ASN A 666 29.71 3.20 30.35
N ILE A 667 31.04 3.07 30.29
CA ILE A 667 31.71 2.39 29.20
C ILE A 667 31.47 0.86 29.25
N GLU A 668 31.28 0.29 30.44
CA GLU A 668 30.98 -1.13 30.62
C GLU A 668 29.64 -1.53 29.95
N GLN A 669 28.64 -0.67 29.99
CA GLN A 669 27.37 -0.87 29.26
C GLN A 669 27.56 -0.84 27.74
N MET A 670 28.45 0.00 27.23
CA MET A 670 28.83 -0.01 25.82
C MET A 670 29.60 -1.28 25.46
N ASP A 671 30.51 -1.75 26.31
CA ASP A 671 31.25 -2.99 26.13
C ASP A 671 30.32 -4.19 26.09
N GLU A 672 29.33 -4.22 27.00
CA GLU A 672 28.27 -5.24 26.99
C GLU A 672 27.45 -5.21 25.70
N LEU A 673 27.06 -4.03 25.24
CA LEU A 673 26.30 -3.88 24.01
C LEU A 673 27.08 -4.33 22.76
N LEU A 674 28.39 -4.07 22.70
CA LEU A 674 29.24 -4.49 21.59
C LEU A 674 29.58 -5.98 21.61
N HIS A 675 29.46 -6.67 22.76
CA HIS A 675 29.84 -8.05 23.00
C HIS A 675 31.31 -8.38 22.73
N ILE A 676 32.18 -7.38 22.71
CA ILE A 676 33.61 -7.51 22.44
C ILE A 676 34.49 -6.83 23.50
N GLY A 677 33.98 -6.60 24.72
CA GLY A 677 34.73 -6.01 25.83
C GLY A 677 36.01 -6.81 26.23
N PHE A 678 36.06 -8.11 25.90
CA PHE A 678 37.25 -8.95 26.08
C PHE A 678 38.48 -8.45 25.30
N VAL A 679 38.29 -7.62 24.28
CA VAL A 679 39.40 -7.00 23.52
C VAL A 679 40.20 -6.09 24.43
N LYS A 680 39.52 -5.32 25.30
CA LYS A 680 40.11 -4.39 26.27
C LYS A 680 40.78 -5.11 27.46
N ASP A 681 40.21 -6.18 27.99
CA ASP A 681 40.61 -6.83 29.24
C ASP A 681 41.46 -8.10 29.06
N GLY A 682 41.95 -8.37 27.88
CA GLY A 682 42.77 -9.52 27.62
C GLY A 682 42.12 -10.86 27.89
N ARG A 683 40.86 -11.07 27.36
CA ARG A 683 40.15 -12.36 27.29
C ARG A 683 39.23 -12.74 28.45
N LYS A 684 38.25 -11.95 28.79
CA LYS A 684 37.09 -12.47 29.53
C LYS A 684 35.83 -12.37 28.72
N ILE A 685 35.27 -13.53 28.25
CA ILE A 685 33.90 -13.61 27.75
C ILE A 685 33.00 -13.32 28.95
N PRO A 686 32.03 -12.39 28.84
CA PRO A 686 31.13 -12.12 29.95
C PRO A 686 30.34 -13.38 30.31
N GLU A 687 30.46 -13.87 31.54
CA GLU A 687 29.64 -14.99 32.06
C GLU A 687 28.14 -14.73 32.01
N LYS A 688 27.74 -13.47 31.91
CA LYS A 688 26.37 -13.03 31.84
C LYS A 688 25.59 -13.39 30.53
N ILE A 689 26.25 -13.90 29.49
CA ILE A 689 25.57 -14.40 28.31
C ILE A 689 24.63 -15.58 28.65
N ASN A 690 25.02 -16.43 29.58
CA ASN A 690 24.22 -17.57 30.03
C ASN A 690 23.12 -17.20 31.04
N GLU A 691 23.36 -16.21 31.92
CA GLU A 691 22.38 -15.80 32.94
C GLU A 691 21.27 -14.91 32.36
N ALA A 692 21.61 -14.03 31.39
CA ALA A 692 20.60 -13.22 30.68
C ALA A 692 19.65 -14.08 29.85
N ALA A 693 20.13 -15.20 29.28
CA ALA A 693 19.26 -16.14 28.55
C ALA A 693 18.23 -16.83 29.46
N GLN A 694 18.58 -17.04 30.74
CA GLN A 694 17.66 -17.67 31.71
C GLN A 694 16.69 -16.68 32.38
N ALA A 695 17.07 -15.41 32.56
CA ALA A 695 16.20 -14.40 33.20
C ALA A 695 15.10 -13.83 32.26
N LEU A 696 15.23 -14.01 30.95
CA LEU A 696 14.38 -13.42 29.93
C LEU A 696 13.23 -14.31 29.42
N SER A 697 12.99 -15.45 30.11
CA SER A 697 11.92 -16.38 29.73
C SER A 697 10.49 -15.89 30.05
N THR A 698 10.32 -14.76 30.72
CA THR A 698 9.02 -14.36 31.28
C THR A 698 8.30 -13.21 30.58
N GLU A 699 8.93 -12.43 29.70
CA GLU A 699 8.25 -11.33 28.97
C GLU A 699 8.76 -11.23 27.52
N ARG A 700 8.29 -12.12 26.65
CA ARG A 700 8.59 -12.06 25.22
C ARG A 700 7.43 -11.42 24.46
N ASP A 701 7.71 -10.39 23.67
CA ASP A 701 6.78 -9.79 22.71
C ASP A 701 6.37 -10.83 21.65
N ASP A 702 5.06 -10.99 21.42
CA ASP A 702 4.49 -11.97 20.49
C ASP A 702 5.04 -11.82 19.05
N ASN A 703 5.42 -10.61 18.65
CA ASN A 703 6.00 -10.35 17.32
C ASN A 703 7.47 -10.78 17.20
N GLU A 704 8.26 -10.61 18.24
CA GLU A 704 9.66 -11.05 18.27
C GLU A 704 9.74 -12.57 18.29
N ARG A 705 8.87 -13.21 19.06
CA ARG A 705 8.78 -14.67 19.10
C ARG A 705 8.36 -15.28 17.77
N THR A 706 7.52 -14.61 17.00
CA THR A 706 7.17 -15.09 15.66
C THR A 706 8.37 -15.10 14.75
N HIS A 707 9.18 -14.08 14.84
CA HIS A 707 10.42 -14.01 14.07
C HIS A 707 11.43 -15.07 14.55
N ASP A 708 11.55 -15.32 15.86
CA ASP A 708 12.41 -16.37 16.42
C ASP A 708 11.97 -17.77 15.97
N VAL A 709 10.68 -18.07 16.07
CA VAL A 709 10.13 -19.35 15.59
C VAL A 709 10.28 -19.48 14.07
N ALA A 710 10.07 -18.42 13.31
CA ALA A 710 10.29 -18.40 11.86
C ALA A 710 11.77 -18.66 11.51
N THR A 711 12.68 -18.08 12.28
CA THR A 711 14.14 -18.30 12.13
C THR A 711 14.50 -19.75 12.43
N THR A 712 13.93 -20.34 13.49
CA THR A 712 14.10 -21.74 13.84
C THR A 712 13.56 -22.67 12.75
N ILE A 713 12.38 -22.37 12.20
CA ILE A 713 11.80 -23.11 11.08
C ILE A 713 12.72 -23.03 9.86
N LEU A 714 13.25 -21.87 9.54
CA LEU A 714 14.17 -21.70 8.40
C LEU A 714 15.50 -22.46 8.61
N LYS A 715 16.05 -22.48 9.84
CA LYS A 715 17.21 -23.29 10.15
C LYS A 715 16.94 -24.78 9.96
N TRP A 716 15.80 -25.26 10.45
CA TRP A 716 15.35 -26.62 10.23
C TRP A 716 15.24 -26.95 8.73
N ALA A 717 14.59 -26.09 7.96
CA ALA A 717 14.44 -26.26 6.52
C ALA A 717 15.80 -26.31 5.81
N LYS A 718 16.74 -25.44 6.17
CA LYS A 718 18.13 -25.48 5.65
C LYS A 718 18.85 -26.77 5.97
N THR A 719 18.61 -27.38 7.14
CA THR A 719 19.16 -28.69 7.48
C THR A 719 18.63 -29.76 6.53
N LYS A 720 17.33 -29.73 6.20
CA LYS A 720 16.70 -30.64 5.23
C LYS A 720 17.17 -30.40 3.80
N GLU A 721 17.37 -29.16 3.40
CA GLU A 721 17.94 -28.81 2.09
C GLU A 721 19.37 -29.31 1.94
N ASN A 722 20.21 -29.12 2.96
CA ASN A 722 21.58 -29.64 2.98
C ASN A 722 21.65 -31.16 2.94
N ALA A 723 20.61 -31.85 3.43
CA ALA A 723 20.45 -33.30 3.31
C ALA A 723 19.93 -33.74 1.93
N GLY A 724 19.57 -32.80 1.05
CA GLY A 724 19.00 -33.07 -0.27
C GLY A 724 17.56 -33.57 -0.24
N GLU A 725 16.83 -33.34 0.86
CA GLU A 725 15.45 -33.78 0.99
C GLU A 725 14.44 -32.79 0.42
N ILE A 726 14.77 -31.50 0.40
CA ILE A 726 13.88 -30.41 -0.05
C ILE A 726 14.67 -29.31 -0.79
N HIS A 727 13.93 -28.42 -1.47
CA HIS A 727 14.43 -27.16 -2.05
C HIS A 727 13.63 -25.99 -1.51
N ILE A 728 14.30 -25.06 -0.81
CA ILE A 728 13.65 -23.92 -0.18
C ILE A 728 13.49 -22.81 -1.21
N ASP A 729 12.31 -22.19 -1.26
CA ASP A 729 12.07 -20.97 -2.01
C ASP A 729 12.17 -19.75 -1.07
N LEU A 730 13.38 -19.26 -0.89
CA LEU A 730 13.67 -18.16 0.04
C LEU A 730 12.94 -16.85 -0.31
N ASP A 731 12.69 -16.60 -1.60
CA ASP A 731 12.00 -15.38 -2.06
C ASP A 731 10.52 -15.38 -1.65
N ASN A 732 9.96 -16.54 -1.42
CA ASN A 732 8.57 -16.75 -1.01
C ASN A 732 8.43 -17.17 0.47
N CYS A 733 9.50 -17.10 1.26
CA CYS A 733 9.45 -17.30 2.71
C CYS A 733 9.19 -15.96 3.43
N THR A 734 8.43 -16.03 4.53
CA THR A 734 8.09 -14.91 5.41
C THR A 734 8.08 -15.39 6.87
N ASP A 735 7.93 -14.51 7.84
CA ASP A 735 7.78 -14.91 9.25
C ASP A 735 6.58 -15.85 9.50
N THR A 736 5.60 -15.84 8.61
CA THR A 736 4.40 -16.69 8.70
C THR A 736 4.52 -18.00 7.91
N TYR A 737 5.31 -18.01 6.85
CA TYR A 737 5.42 -19.15 5.94
C TYR A 737 6.87 -19.43 5.57
N CYS A 738 7.31 -20.68 5.76
CA CYS A 738 8.50 -21.22 5.11
C CYS A 738 8.05 -22.17 4.00
N ARG A 739 8.46 -21.91 2.75
CA ARG A 739 8.02 -22.65 1.55
C ARG A 739 9.14 -23.44 0.94
N PHE A 740 8.84 -24.70 0.63
CA PHE A 740 9.80 -25.60 0.00
C PHE A 740 9.11 -26.57 -0.97
N ARG A 741 9.92 -27.26 -1.76
CA ARG A 741 9.51 -28.24 -2.74
C ARG A 741 10.31 -29.52 -2.55
N THR A 742 9.79 -30.66 -3.07
CA THR A 742 10.49 -31.93 -3.18
C THR A 742 10.69 -32.29 -4.65
N ASP A 743 11.72 -33.06 -4.97
CA ASP A 743 11.97 -33.50 -6.35
C ASP A 743 10.80 -34.36 -6.88
N ALA A 744 10.29 -35.25 -6.05
CA ALA A 744 9.20 -36.14 -6.42
C ALA A 744 7.90 -35.41 -6.76
N MET A 745 7.52 -34.37 -5.99
CA MET A 745 6.35 -33.54 -6.32
C MET A 745 6.64 -32.60 -7.49
N THR A 746 7.88 -32.16 -7.68
CA THR A 746 8.25 -31.34 -8.84
C THR A 746 8.15 -32.15 -10.14
N GLU A 747 8.47 -33.43 -10.11
CA GLU A 747 8.27 -34.33 -11.26
C GLU A 747 6.76 -34.51 -11.56
N LEU A 748 5.92 -34.58 -10.54
CA LEU A 748 4.47 -34.72 -10.69
C LEU A 748 3.78 -33.40 -11.10
N LEU A 749 4.23 -32.28 -10.56
CA LEU A 749 3.71 -30.94 -10.82
C LEU A 749 4.89 -30.00 -11.24
N PRO A 750 5.36 -30.10 -12.49
CA PRO A 750 6.46 -29.28 -12.99
C PRO A 750 6.06 -27.81 -13.07
N ASP A 751 7.08 -26.95 -13.23
CA ASP A 751 6.88 -25.52 -13.40
C ASP A 751 6.11 -25.23 -14.69
N ALA A 752 5.10 -24.37 -14.61
CA ALA A 752 4.38 -23.92 -15.80
C ALA A 752 5.30 -23.11 -16.72
N ALA A 753 5.15 -23.28 -18.04
CA ALA A 753 6.04 -22.64 -19.01
C ALA A 753 5.97 -21.09 -18.92
N GLU A 754 4.76 -20.52 -18.83
CA GLU A 754 4.52 -19.07 -18.86
C GLU A 754 3.56 -18.58 -17.76
N ALA A 755 2.71 -19.44 -17.23
CA ALA A 755 1.68 -19.07 -16.27
C ALA A 755 2.25 -18.83 -14.86
N LYS A 756 1.83 -17.74 -14.22
CA LYS A 756 2.20 -17.43 -12.84
C LYS A 756 1.09 -17.80 -11.88
N SER A 757 1.43 -18.59 -10.86
CA SER A 757 0.56 -19.02 -9.78
C SER A 757 0.14 -17.89 -8.85
N GLY A 758 -0.62 -18.20 -7.83
CA GLY A 758 -0.99 -17.26 -6.76
C GLY A 758 0.18 -16.70 -5.96
N TRP A 759 1.31 -17.39 -5.94
CA TRP A 759 2.57 -16.90 -5.35
C TRP A 759 3.40 -16.02 -6.31
N ASN A 760 2.89 -15.74 -7.51
CA ASN A 760 3.59 -15.01 -8.57
C ASN A 760 4.85 -15.73 -9.10
N THR A 761 4.91 -17.05 -8.96
CA THR A 761 5.95 -17.95 -9.44
C THR A 761 5.39 -18.86 -10.54
N LYS A 762 6.27 -19.59 -11.23
CA LYS A 762 5.86 -20.63 -12.19
C LYS A 762 5.35 -21.91 -11.51
N ASN A 763 5.58 -22.06 -10.21
CA ASN A 763 5.17 -23.22 -9.43
C ASN A 763 3.71 -23.14 -9.06
N HIS A 764 2.99 -24.21 -9.18
CA HIS A 764 1.58 -24.30 -8.77
C HIS A 764 1.38 -25.09 -7.48
N TYR A 765 2.45 -25.47 -6.78
CA TYR A 765 2.41 -26.08 -5.47
C TYR A 765 3.58 -25.61 -4.59
N TYR A 766 3.38 -25.66 -3.28
CA TYR A 766 4.41 -25.61 -2.25
C TYR A 766 4.03 -26.47 -1.07
N TYR A 767 5.03 -27.06 -0.42
CA TYR A 767 4.91 -27.38 0.99
C TYR A 767 5.13 -26.12 1.79
N GLU A 768 4.23 -25.87 2.73
CA GLU A 768 4.27 -24.68 3.58
C GLU A 768 4.37 -25.09 5.04
N VAL A 769 5.42 -24.64 5.74
CA VAL A 769 5.43 -24.60 7.20
C VAL A 769 4.82 -23.28 7.63
N ILE A 770 3.70 -23.35 8.32
CA ILE A 770 2.93 -22.18 8.78
C ILE A 770 3.33 -21.88 10.22
N ASN A 771 3.65 -20.64 10.49
CA ASN A 771 3.88 -20.07 11.82
C ASN A 771 2.81 -19.00 12.11
N ASN A 772 1.82 -19.35 12.93
CA ASN A 772 0.67 -18.48 13.15
C ASN A 772 0.52 -18.13 14.64
N ILE A 773 0.41 -16.82 14.92
CA ILE A 773 0.26 -16.26 16.26
C ILE A 773 -1.20 -16.16 16.68
N ARG A 774 -2.13 -16.06 15.74
CA ARG A 774 -3.49 -15.54 15.96
C ARG A 774 -4.47 -16.49 16.67
N THR A 775 -4.11 -17.72 16.99
CA THR A 775 -5.05 -18.63 17.66
C THR A 775 -4.76 -18.67 19.15
N ARG A 776 -5.50 -17.88 19.92
CA ARG A 776 -5.64 -18.10 21.37
C ARG A 776 -6.16 -19.50 21.60
N VAL A 777 -5.36 -20.34 22.20
CA VAL A 777 -5.81 -21.67 22.58
C VAL A 777 -6.75 -21.54 23.78
N LYS A 778 -7.90 -22.20 23.73
CA LYS A 778 -8.88 -22.31 24.83
C LYS A 778 -8.32 -22.84 26.16
N THR A 779 -7.04 -23.15 26.22
CA THR A 779 -6.32 -23.72 27.35
C THR A 779 -5.47 -22.71 28.14
N GLY A 780 -5.46 -21.41 27.77
CA GLY A 780 -4.73 -20.39 28.53
C GLY A 780 -3.21 -20.33 28.31
N HIS A 781 -2.64 -21.19 27.44
CA HIS A 781 -1.21 -21.14 27.11
C HIS A 781 -0.96 -20.16 25.95
N LYS A 782 -0.01 -19.23 26.13
CA LYS A 782 0.49 -18.37 25.07
C LYS A 782 1.57 -19.14 24.27
N GLY A 783 1.51 -19.09 22.94
CA GLY A 783 2.50 -19.72 22.06
C GLY A 783 2.15 -19.57 20.58
N ASN A 784 3.12 -19.86 19.72
CA ASN A 784 2.90 -19.92 18.28
C ASN A 784 2.24 -21.26 17.92
N ILE A 785 1.47 -21.25 16.83
CA ILE A 785 0.95 -22.49 16.25
C ILE A 785 1.74 -22.76 14.98
N ILE A 786 2.45 -23.87 14.95
CA ILE A 786 3.10 -24.37 13.73
C ILE A 786 2.26 -25.48 13.10
N GLY A 787 2.28 -25.53 11.79
CA GLY A 787 1.65 -26.59 11.03
C GLY A 787 2.31 -26.74 9.68
N MET A 788 2.29 -27.93 9.12
CA MET A 788 2.86 -28.20 7.80
C MET A 788 1.79 -28.71 6.86
N GLN A 789 1.79 -28.25 5.61
CA GLN A 789 0.75 -28.62 4.64
C GLN A 789 1.28 -28.62 3.21
N LEU A 790 0.61 -29.37 2.32
CA LEU A 790 0.72 -29.20 0.88
C LEU A 790 -0.32 -28.15 0.44
N ALA A 791 0.13 -27.10 -0.24
CA ALA A 791 -0.72 -26.07 -0.81
C ALA A 791 -0.63 -26.10 -2.34
N LEU A 792 -1.78 -26.03 -3.01
CA LEU A 792 -1.91 -25.96 -4.47
C LEU A 792 -2.52 -24.60 -4.86
N SER A 793 -2.00 -23.97 -5.92
CA SER A 793 -2.56 -22.75 -6.51
C SER A 793 -3.26 -23.07 -7.83
N GLY A 794 -4.55 -22.77 -7.90
CA GLY A 794 -5.35 -22.87 -9.13
C GLY A 794 -5.35 -21.61 -9.99
N LYS A 795 -4.69 -20.54 -9.54
CA LYS A 795 -4.59 -19.30 -10.33
C LYS A 795 -3.75 -19.53 -11.57
N ASN A 796 -4.31 -19.24 -12.74
CA ASN A 796 -3.63 -19.38 -14.04
C ASN A 796 -3.01 -20.76 -14.27
N ILE A 797 -3.56 -21.81 -13.66
CA ILE A 797 -3.02 -23.16 -13.76
C ILE A 797 -3.27 -23.71 -15.18
N PRO A 798 -2.23 -24.21 -15.88
CA PRO A 798 -2.38 -24.91 -17.16
C PRO A 798 -3.28 -26.14 -17.03
N GLU A 799 -3.96 -26.53 -18.11
CA GLU A 799 -4.96 -27.61 -18.07
C GLU A 799 -4.37 -28.96 -17.68
N ASP A 800 -3.17 -29.28 -18.14
CA ASP A 800 -2.44 -30.50 -17.80
C ASP A 800 -2.12 -30.57 -16.30
N LEU A 801 -1.67 -29.46 -15.70
CA LEU A 801 -1.42 -29.39 -14.26
C LEU A 801 -2.73 -29.34 -13.47
N ARG A 802 -3.78 -28.75 -14.02
CA ARG A 802 -5.11 -28.73 -13.42
C ARG A 802 -5.67 -30.14 -13.24
N GLU A 803 -5.60 -30.98 -14.29
CA GLU A 803 -6.03 -32.37 -14.23
C GLU A 803 -5.28 -33.14 -13.12
N THR A 804 -3.98 -32.96 -13.02
CA THR A 804 -3.17 -33.56 -11.95
C THR A 804 -3.60 -33.07 -10.56
N CYS A 805 -3.80 -31.78 -10.39
CA CYS A 805 -4.28 -31.21 -9.13
C CYS A 805 -5.70 -31.71 -8.76
N GLU A 806 -6.59 -31.91 -9.72
CA GLU A 806 -7.92 -32.46 -9.49
C GLU A 806 -7.89 -33.91 -9.07
N LEU A 807 -7.01 -34.70 -9.66
CA LEU A 807 -6.76 -36.08 -9.22
C LEU A 807 -6.23 -36.16 -7.79
N ILE A 808 -5.32 -35.25 -7.42
CA ILE A 808 -4.85 -35.12 -6.03
C ILE A 808 -6.03 -34.83 -5.10
N ASN A 809 -6.93 -33.93 -5.52
CA ASN A 809 -8.10 -33.59 -4.72
C ASN A 809 -9.15 -34.71 -4.60
N VAL A 810 -9.24 -35.60 -5.57
CA VAL A 810 -10.09 -36.82 -5.49
C VAL A 810 -9.59 -37.75 -4.39
N HIS A 811 -8.26 -37.90 -4.29
CA HIS A 811 -7.67 -38.79 -3.27
C HIS A 811 -7.59 -38.15 -1.88
N TYR A 812 -7.39 -36.84 -1.84
CA TYR A 812 -7.33 -36.03 -0.62
C TYR A 812 -8.34 -34.87 -0.71
N PRO A 813 -9.65 -35.16 -0.52
CA PRO A 813 -10.70 -34.16 -0.69
C PRO A 813 -10.57 -33.04 0.36
N SER A 814 -10.43 -31.80 -0.09
CA SER A 814 -10.43 -30.63 0.78
C SER A 814 -11.78 -30.48 1.49
N LYS A 815 -11.77 -30.04 2.74
CA LYS A 815 -12.99 -29.76 3.53
C LYS A 815 -13.85 -28.64 2.92
N ARG A 816 -13.32 -27.84 2.00
CA ARG A 816 -14.03 -26.79 1.26
C ARG A 816 -13.87 -27.04 -0.23
N GLN A 817 -14.95 -27.45 -0.89
CA GLN A 817 -15.02 -27.56 -2.35
C GLN A 817 -15.56 -26.24 -2.92
N TYR A 818 -14.81 -25.64 -3.85
CA TYR A 818 -15.26 -24.50 -4.66
C TYR A 818 -15.15 -24.91 -6.13
N GLU A 819 -16.12 -24.54 -6.96
CA GLU A 819 -16.11 -24.82 -8.41
C GLU A 819 -14.92 -24.15 -9.10
N ASN A 820 -14.56 -22.92 -8.67
CA ASN A 820 -13.37 -22.19 -9.16
C ASN A 820 -12.42 -21.95 -7.97
N TRP A 821 -11.58 -22.91 -7.70
CA TRP A 821 -10.66 -22.83 -6.58
C TRP A 821 -9.41 -21.99 -6.93
N TYR A 822 -9.06 -21.10 -6.03
CA TYR A 822 -7.82 -20.32 -6.09
C TYR A 822 -6.69 -20.98 -5.28
N TRP A 823 -7.03 -21.55 -4.12
CA TRP A 823 -6.14 -22.27 -3.22
C TRP A 823 -6.77 -23.54 -2.73
N ARG A 824 -5.97 -24.62 -2.65
CA ARG A 824 -6.38 -25.88 -2.02
C ARG A 824 -5.26 -26.45 -1.17
N VAL A 825 -5.65 -27.16 -0.11
CA VAL A 825 -4.77 -27.87 0.81
C VAL A 825 -5.22 -29.31 0.85
N PRO A 826 -4.66 -30.20 -0.01
CA PRO A 826 -5.05 -31.60 -0.07
C PRO A 826 -4.77 -32.35 1.24
N PHE A 827 -3.59 -32.16 1.81
CA PHE A 827 -3.24 -32.75 3.10
C PHE A 827 -2.38 -31.83 3.96
N SER A 828 -2.49 -32.01 5.28
CA SER A 828 -1.75 -31.26 6.26
C SER A 828 -1.47 -32.11 7.49
N ALA A 829 -0.34 -31.87 8.14
CA ALA A 829 -0.07 -32.41 9.46
C ALA A 829 -0.92 -31.70 10.54
N GLU A 830 -1.08 -32.37 11.68
CA GLU A 830 -1.78 -31.78 12.82
C GLU A 830 -1.05 -30.51 13.30
N ARG A 831 -1.81 -29.45 13.57
CA ARG A 831 -1.22 -28.19 14.07
C ARG A 831 -0.80 -28.35 15.52
N ILE A 832 0.40 -27.89 15.83
CA ILE A 832 1.02 -28.01 17.16
C ILE A 832 1.23 -26.63 17.74
N VAL A 833 0.95 -26.49 19.03
CA VAL A 833 1.26 -25.28 19.81
C VAL A 833 2.71 -25.38 20.26
N VAL A 834 3.50 -24.35 19.94
CA VAL A 834 4.87 -24.19 20.41
C VAL A 834 4.85 -23.18 21.56
N PRO A 835 4.94 -23.63 22.81
CA PRO A 835 5.03 -22.75 23.98
C PRO A 835 6.26 -21.82 23.86
N TYR A 836 6.20 -20.70 24.58
CA TYR A 836 7.29 -19.71 24.56
C TYR A 836 8.62 -20.23 25.09
N GLU A 837 8.60 -21.28 25.87
CA GLU A 837 9.76 -21.87 26.56
C GLU A 837 10.38 -23.05 25.81
N MET A 838 9.80 -23.42 24.65
CA MET A 838 10.25 -24.59 23.90
C MET A 838 11.60 -24.36 23.24
N GLU A 839 12.55 -25.26 23.48
CA GLU A 839 13.89 -25.19 22.92
C GLU A 839 13.92 -25.51 21.41
N GLU A 840 14.91 -24.96 20.72
CA GLU A 840 15.06 -25.12 19.25
C GLU A 840 15.10 -26.61 18.83
N GLU A 841 15.78 -27.45 19.60
CA GLU A 841 15.85 -28.90 19.32
C GLU A 841 14.50 -29.61 19.47
N GLU A 842 13.64 -29.16 20.36
CA GLU A 842 12.29 -29.71 20.51
C GLU A 842 11.40 -29.29 19.36
N ILE A 843 11.53 -28.03 18.91
CA ILE A 843 10.83 -27.52 17.71
C ILE A 843 11.28 -28.33 16.48
N PHE A 844 12.57 -28.64 16.34
CA PHE A 844 13.09 -29.48 15.26
C PHE A 844 12.45 -30.88 15.26
N LYS A 845 12.35 -31.51 16.40
CA LYS A 845 11.69 -32.85 16.52
C LYS A 845 10.22 -32.80 16.10
N LEU A 846 9.51 -31.71 16.47
CA LEU A 846 8.13 -31.53 16.07
C LEU A 846 7.99 -31.29 14.55
N LEU A 847 8.89 -30.50 13.97
CA LEU A 847 8.94 -30.26 12.52
C LEU A 847 9.29 -31.55 11.76
N ASP A 848 10.23 -32.36 12.27
CA ASP A 848 10.57 -33.64 11.68
C ASP A 848 9.38 -34.61 11.67
N ALA A 849 8.62 -34.69 12.76
CA ALA A 849 7.43 -35.55 12.85
C ALA A 849 6.33 -35.07 11.85
N GLN A 850 6.14 -33.75 11.70
CA GLN A 850 5.21 -33.20 10.72
C GLN A 850 5.69 -33.47 9.28
N PHE A 851 6.97 -33.28 9.03
CA PHE A 851 7.61 -33.55 7.73
C PHE A 851 7.47 -35.02 7.34
N GLU A 852 7.76 -35.94 8.26
CA GLU A 852 7.57 -37.38 8.04
C GLU A 852 6.11 -37.72 7.69
N THR A 853 5.16 -37.11 8.36
CA THR A 853 3.73 -37.26 8.06
C THR A 853 3.41 -36.84 6.63
N LEU A 854 3.90 -35.67 6.18
CA LEU A 854 3.69 -35.17 4.82
C LEU A 854 4.39 -36.04 3.77
N MET A 855 5.61 -36.47 4.04
CA MET A 855 6.36 -37.34 3.12
C MET A 855 5.72 -38.72 2.98
N ASN A 856 5.05 -39.23 4.01
CA ASN A 856 4.25 -40.46 3.90
C ASN A 856 3.02 -40.22 3.02
N CYS A 857 2.30 -39.10 3.18
CA CYS A 857 1.22 -38.75 2.26
C CYS A 857 1.72 -38.56 0.80
N GLU A 858 2.88 -37.93 0.62
CA GLU A 858 3.50 -37.81 -0.70
C GLU A 858 3.79 -39.20 -1.34
N LYS A 859 4.43 -40.09 -0.59
CA LYS A 859 4.71 -41.46 -1.06
C LYS A 859 3.44 -42.21 -1.47
N ASP A 860 2.39 -42.09 -0.69
CA ASP A 860 1.10 -42.73 -1.00
C ASP A 860 0.46 -42.10 -2.24
N LEU A 861 0.51 -40.76 -2.37
CA LEU A 861 0.05 -40.04 -3.54
C LEU A 861 0.78 -40.49 -4.81
N LEU A 862 2.12 -40.55 -4.76
CA LEU A 862 2.96 -40.96 -5.90
C LEU A 862 2.69 -42.40 -6.33
N ARG A 863 2.37 -43.29 -5.35
CA ARG A 863 1.96 -44.68 -5.67
C ARG A 863 0.61 -44.72 -6.39
N LEU A 864 -0.34 -43.90 -5.94
CA LEU A 864 -1.67 -43.82 -6.56
C LEU A 864 -1.58 -43.24 -7.99
N MET A 865 -0.72 -42.25 -8.21
CA MET A 865 -0.53 -41.63 -9.51
C MET A 865 0.25 -42.50 -10.51
N LYS A 866 1.14 -43.40 -10.04
CA LYS A 866 1.87 -44.37 -10.89
C LYS A 866 1.01 -45.59 -11.33
N ASN A 867 -0.11 -45.82 -10.66
CA ASN A 867 -1.02 -46.94 -10.99
C ASN A 867 -2.16 -46.51 -11.94
N LYS A 868 -2.14 -45.35 -12.43
CA LYS A 868 -2.99 -44.80 -13.51
C LYS A 868 -2.17 -44.53 -14.78
#